data_5511777ce19fed6657c4180c20fe77ee
#
_entry.id   5511777ce19fed6657c4180c20fe77ee
#
_cell.length_a   1.000
_cell.length_b   1.000
_cell.length_c   1.000
_cell.angle_alpha   90.00
_cell.angle_beta   90.00
_cell.angle_gamma   90.00
#
_symmetry.space_group_name_H-M   'P 1'
#
loop_
_entity.id
_entity.type
_entity.pdbx_description
1 polymer ?
#
loop_
_entity_poly.entity_id
_entity_poly.type
_entity_poly.pdbx_seq_one_letter_code
_entity_poly.pdbx_strand_id
1 'polypeptide(L)'
;MTVIQKPGQVLNRGRLALRAVVVVLAVFIFVSGLAVAQEEEPVSESPSDGPVIPEVVVEGVIPFADSPDLIWETDSRRYQGKGGLFDGGRRTNLSLFESPSLRSIIDLRELTERAPIDMFQALEREVGVLVQRTQRGAAAPFVRGLTGQQVLILVDGIRMNNATFRLGPNQYFNTIDPGMVDHIEVIRGPQTVLYGSDAFGGVINVVTRRTAEGGTPDGPLKTWYNRYSSADNGFYSRMNWQHYTGDTGIFAGAGYANVNSLDRGGDLGRQPWTDFAQYSGDIRIDRKIAENQMITYSFQQFVQEDVARSDRFPNRLTVFDPQQRTMAYVRLQGAKMGTFFDTYSLTFSYQRQREGSTDRRFSKNYYDVMETDNQSLGMTLVMNTKLSEKDQLVYGADLYYDDVDAFRDRYEFGTNSYLSSPTPKYPDDGLYRQTGAFVQWDHEINDRLSSTAGVRYTRVGAKATPVIDVDDDNDPNTDPVPTNVYIDPTFGDWTASAGLTYELDEDTVLVGSFSEGFRAPNLDDLAATNDNVQQAAADTPSVDLQPERNQSFEIGLRKETDTIRWQASYFWMDIDDMILRTPAGDDGDSILFSRSNRDANINGFEFAGEKRIDDHWTMYGNFAYYLGVDRELDMPLSRIPPTQGILGLRWRSTEKYEYLDFYTWMAKRQDRLNFQDISDNRIPDGGTPGYATFNLRYGTMLSETRHLTIELENILDKDYRVHGSGVDGAGFSLNVQYAVEF
;
A
#
# COMPACT_ATOMS: atom_id res chain seq x y z
N MET A 1 -29.06 -10.68 -18.35
CA MET A 1 -28.27 -11.39 -17.33
C MET A 1 -29.21 -11.68 -16.16
N THR A 2 -29.35 -12.94 -15.77
CA THR A 2 -30.17 -13.29 -14.60
C THR A 2 -29.36 -12.98 -13.36
N VAL A 3 -29.81 -12.01 -12.57
CA VAL A 3 -29.20 -11.67 -11.28
C VAL A 3 -29.24 -12.91 -10.41
N ILE A 4 -28.09 -13.43 -9.98
CA ILE A 4 -28.00 -14.52 -9.00
C ILE A 4 -28.38 -13.92 -7.64
N GLN A 5 -29.62 -14.15 -7.18
CA GLN A 5 -30.04 -13.74 -5.83
C GLN A 5 -29.26 -14.57 -4.80
N LYS A 6 -28.55 -13.88 -3.89
CA LYS A 6 -27.82 -14.50 -2.78
C LYS A 6 -28.80 -15.20 -1.81
N PRO A 7 -28.58 -16.47 -1.44
CA PRO A 7 -29.31 -17.07 -0.34
C PRO A 7 -28.88 -16.40 0.98
N GLY A 8 -29.84 -15.88 1.74
CA GLY A 8 -29.58 -15.26 3.04
C GLY A 8 -29.13 -16.29 4.08
N GLN A 9 -27.87 -16.35 4.41
CA GLN A 9 -27.37 -17.01 5.61
C GLN A 9 -26.99 -15.96 6.67
N VAL A 10 -27.74 -15.95 7.78
CA VAL A 10 -27.38 -15.26 9.02
C VAL A 10 -26.43 -16.20 9.77
N LEU A 11 -25.13 -16.07 9.53
CA LEU A 11 -24.10 -16.71 10.34
C LEU A 11 -23.94 -15.96 11.67
N ASN A 12 -23.76 -16.72 12.73
CA ASN A 12 -23.67 -16.26 14.14
C ASN A 12 -22.31 -15.56 14.38
N ARG A 13 -22.08 -14.45 13.68
CA ARG A 13 -20.79 -13.73 13.52
C ARG A 13 -20.59 -12.59 14.55
N GLY A 14 -21.38 -12.59 15.65
CA GLY A 14 -21.40 -11.48 16.60
C GLY A 14 -20.30 -11.48 17.67
N ARG A 15 -19.48 -12.54 17.83
CA ARG A 15 -18.70 -12.68 19.07
C ARG A 15 -17.41 -11.84 19.08
N LEU A 16 -16.65 -11.77 17.98
CA LEU A 16 -15.42 -10.97 17.96
C LEU A 16 -15.70 -9.50 17.61
N ALA A 17 -16.59 -9.24 16.65
CA ALA A 17 -17.02 -7.89 16.33
C ALA A 17 -17.65 -7.20 17.56
N LEU A 18 -18.45 -7.92 18.35
CA LEU A 18 -19.00 -7.40 19.62
C LEU A 18 -17.89 -7.20 20.67
N ARG A 19 -16.88 -8.10 20.73
CA ARG A 19 -15.72 -7.96 21.62
C ARG A 19 -14.81 -6.82 21.19
N ALA A 20 -14.55 -6.65 19.88
CA ALA A 20 -13.76 -5.56 19.34
C ALA A 20 -14.45 -4.20 19.55
N VAL A 21 -15.76 -4.11 19.28
CA VAL A 21 -16.56 -2.90 19.58
C VAL A 21 -16.59 -2.61 21.08
N VAL A 22 -16.69 -3.62 21.92
CA VAL A 22 -16.64 -3.47 23.40
C VAL A 22 -15.24 -3.05 23.86
N VAL A 23 -14.15 -3.57 23.28
CA VAL A 23 -12.78 -3.15 23.61
C VAL A 23 -12.53 -1.72 23.11
N VAL A 24 -12.95 -1.36 21.90
CA VAL A 24 -12.83 0.01 21.38
C VAL A 24 -13.72 0.96 22.21
N LEU A 25 -14.95 0.58 22.58
CA LEU A 25 -15.81 1.35 23.49
C LEU A 25 -15.26 1.42 24.90
N ALA A 26 -14.64 0.34 25.44
CA ALA A 26 -14.03 0.35 26.75
C ALA A 26 -12.76 1.22 26.80
N VAL A 27 -11.95 1.18 25.74
CA VAL A 27 -10.82 2.11 25.55
C VAL A 27 -11.34 3.54 25.37
N PHE A 28 -12.45 3.73 24.66
CA PHE A 28 -13.15 5.02 24.52
C PHE A 28 -13.57 5.57 25.88
N ILE A 29 -14.19 4.75 26.73
CA ILE A 29 -14.66 5.12 28.08
C ILE A 29 -13.46 5.33 29.02
N PHE A 30 -12.44 4.49 28.95
CA PHE A 30 -11.26 4.57 29.81
C PHE A 30 -10.38 5.78 29.50
N VAL A 31 -10.15 6.09 28.22
CA VAL A 31 -9.37 7.26 27.78
C VAL A 31 -10.15 8.55 28.02
N SER A 32 -11.49 8.53 27.81
CA SER A 32 -12.36 9.67 28.15
C SER A 32 -12.42 9.93 29.66
N GLY A 33 -12.36 8.86 30.47
CA GLY A 33 -12.34 8.94 31.94
C GLY A 33 -11.01 9.49 32.49
N LEU A 34 -9.88 9.20 31.83
CA LEU A 34 -8.58 9.77 32.21
C LEU A 34 -8.45 11.26 31.87
N ALA A 35 -9.14 11.72 30.82
CA ALA A 35 -9.17 13.13 30.43
C ALA A 35 -10.03 14.02 31.37
N VAL A 36 -10.94 13.43 32.15
CA VAL A 36 -11.83 14.16 33.09
C VAL A 36 -11.24 14.29 34.49
N ALA A 37 -10.14 13.57 34.82
CA ALA A 37 -9.58 13.50 36.17
C ALA A 37 -8.51 14.57 36.51
N GLN A 38 -8.27 15.56 35.66
CA GLN A 38 -7.44 16.73 35.99
C GLN A 38 -8.31 17.99 36.13
N GLU A 39 -8.76 18.26 37.35
CA GLU A 39 -9.33 19.54 37.74
C GLU A 39 -8.19 20.58 37.91
N GLU A 40 -8.42 21.77 37.39
CA GLU A 40 -7.51 22.92 37.34
C GLU A 40 -7.26 23.51 38.71
N GLU A 41 -5.98 23.75 39.07
CA GLU A 41 -5.59 24.82 39.99
C GLU A 41 -5.23 26.08 39.17
N PRO A 42 -5.67 27.28 39.55
CA PRO A 42 -5.40 28.50 38.80
C PRO A 42 -3.95 28.95 39.05
N VAL A 43 -3.13 28.98 38.00
CA VAL A 43 -1.78 29.54 38.01
C VAL A 43 -1.81 30.99 37.61
N SER A 44 -1.24 31.82 38.48
CA SER A 44 -1.03 33.28 38.29
C SER A 44 -0.06 33.57 37.14
N GLU A 45 -0.42 34.51 36.28
CA GLU A 45 0.38 35.02 35.18
C GLU A 45 1.71 35.64 35.66
N SER A 46 2.80 35.23 35.03
CA SER A 46 4.03 36.01 34.87
C SER A 46 4.60 35.80 33.46
N PRO A 47 5.02 36.87 32.77
CA PRO A 47 5.52 36.73 31.41
C PRO A 47 6.98 36.25 31.45
N SER A 48 7.26 35.13 30.78
CA SER A 48 8.62 34.66 30.53
C SER A 48 8.83 34.60 29.01
N ASP A 49 9.76 35.42 28.51
CA ASP A 49 10.36 35.28 27.19
C ASP A 49 11.09 33.95 27.08
N GLY A 50 10.42 32.94 26.54
CA GLY A 50 10.98 31.69 26.09
C GLY A 50 11.03 31.67 24.56
N PRO A 51 11.94 30.89 23.93
CA PRO A 51 12.01 30.83 22.48
C PRO A 51 10.66 30.34 21.93
N VAL A 52 10.09 31.19 21.09
CA VAL A 52 8.88 30.91 20.33
C VAL A 52 9.18 29.67 19.48
N ILE A 53 8.52 28.54 19.77
CA ILE A 53 8.49 27.42 18.86
C ILE A 53 7.83 27.92 17.59
N PRO A 54 8.40 27.70 16.39
CA PRO A 54 7.70 28.05 15.19
C PRO A 54 6.33 27.36 15.26
N GLU A 55 5.30 28.16 15.29
CA GLU A 55 3.92 27.75 15.15
C GLU A 55 3.88 26.85 13.94
N VAL A 56 3.58 25.57 14.13
CA VAL A 56 3.33 24.65 13.02
C VAL A 56 2.00 25.08 12.45
N VAL A 57 2.02 26.11 11.65
CA VAL A 57 0.93 26.52 10.79
C VAL A 57 0.85 25.43 9.74
N VAL A 58 0.07 24.40 10.03
CA VAL A 58 -0.47 23.54 8.98
C VAL A 58 -1.54 24.40 8.32
N GLU A 59 -1.12 25.24 7.40
CA GLU A 59 -2.05 25.86 6.48
C GLU A 59 -2.87 24.74 5.88
N GLY A 60 -4.19 24.80 6.06
CA GLY A 60 -5.15 24.01 5.30
C GLY A 60 -5.11 24.55 3.90
N VAL A 61 -4.01 24.26 3.22
CA VAL A 61 -3.79 24.70 1.86
C VAL A 61 -4.83 24.01 1.02
N ILE A 62 -5.75 24.79 0.54
CA ILE A 62 -6.45 24.52 -0.71
C ILE A 62 -5.34 24.17 -1.70
N PRO A 63 -5.32 22.97 -2.31
CA PRO A 63 -4.24 22.58 -3.23
C PRO A 63 -4.05 23.56 -4.38
N PHE A 64 -4.89 24.58 -4.49
CA PHE A 64 -5.01 25.48 -5.64
C PHE A 64 -4.78 26.96 -5.33
N ALA A 65 -4.71 27.37 -4.04
CA ALA A 65 -4.77 28.79 -3.68
C ALA A 65 -3.42 29.48 -3.49
N ASP A 66 -2.30 28.79 -3.56
CA ASP A 66 -1.02 29.40 -3.20
C ASP A 66 -0.08 29.68 -4.37
N SER A 67 0.69 30.75 -4.12
CA SER A 67 1.55 31.45 -5.05
C SER A 67 2.53 30.56 -5.85
N PRO A 68 3.02 31.04 -7.00
CA PRO A 68 3.98 30.37 -7.86
C PRO A 68 5.26 29.91 -7.16
N ASP A 69 5.60 30.52 -6.03
CA ASP A 69 6.82 30.25 -5.26
C ASP A 69 6.78 28.91 -4.48
N LEU A 70 5.59 28.31 -4.28
CA LEU A 70 5.42 27.02 -3.59
C LEU A 70 5.86 25.80 -4.40
N ILE A 71 6.26 25.96 -5.65
CA ILE A 71 6.66 24.89 -6.56
C ILE A 71 7.88 24.12 -6.05
N TRP A 72 8.75 24.80 -5.26
CA TRP A 72 9.97 24.24 -4.66
C TRP A 72 9.89 24.00 -3.16
N GLU A 73 8.77 24.31 -2.52
CA GLU A 73 8.58 24.11 -1.08
C GLU A 73 8.34 22.63 -0.67
N THR A 74 8.23 21.71 -1.58
CA THR A 74 8.54 20.30 -1.32
C THR A 74 10.05 20.08 -1.27
N ASP A 75 10.79 21.04 -0.68
CA ASP A 75 12.17 20.89 -0.29
C ASP A 75 12.28 19.66 0.61
N SER A 76 13.04 18.67 0.18
CA SER A 76 13.29 17.45 0.95
C SER A 76 13.91 17.79 2.32
N ARG A 77 14.61 18.94 2.44
CA ARG A 77 15.10 19.51 3.68
C ARG A 77 13.99 20.12 4.53
N ARG A 78 12.91 20.62 3.91
CA ARG A 78 11.74 21.20 4.58
C ARG A 78 10.60 20.21 4.81
N TYR A 79 10.64 19.05 4.18
CA TYR A 79 9.79 17.92 4.54
C TYR A 79 10.25 17.26 5.86
N GLN A 80 10.81 18.04 6.76
CA GLN A 80 10.76 17.83 8.18
C GLN A 80 9.28 18.03 8.56
N GLY A 81 8.54 16.92 8.46
CA GLY A 81 7.11 16.84 8.68
C GLY A 81 6.44 18.13 9.10
N LYS A 82 5.73 18.84 8.20
CA LYS A 82 4.78 19.89 8.57
C LYS A 82 3.69 19.37 9.51
N GLY A 83 3.77 18.11 9.92
CA GLY A 83 2.92 17.47 10.88
C GLY A 83 3.73 16.64 11.84
N GLY A 84 4.45 17.14 12.78
CA GLY A 84 5.15 16.46 13.87
C GLY A 84 5.56 14.99 13.62
N LEU A 85 6.42 14.47 14.45
CA LEU A 85 7.00 13.10 14.44
C LEU A 85 6.04 11.94 14.16
N PHE A 86 4.75 12.13 14.29
CA PHE A 86 3.74 11.08 14.30
C PHE A 86 2.67 11.28 13.24
N ASP A 87 2.89 12.19 12.31
CA ASP A 87 1.98 12.36 11.21
C ASP A 87 1.99 11.12 10.33
N GLY A 88 0.82 10.52 10.15
CA GLY A 88 0.66 9.31 9.36
C GLY A 88 1.37 8.05 9.86
N GLY A 89 1.78 7.98 11.15
CA GLY A 89 2.46 6.81 11.71
C GLY A 89 3.91 6.63 11.29
N ARG A 90 4.54 7.70 10.79
CA ARG A 90 5.98 7.73 10.49
C ARG A 90 6.79 7.34 11.73
N ARG A 91 7.80 6.47 11.57
CA ARG A 91 8.65 5.97 12.65
C ARG A 91 10.09 6.51 12.61
N THR A 92 10.32 7.65 11.97
CA THR A 92 11.63 8.31 11.93
C THR A 92 11.46 9.81 11.76
N ASN A 93 12.38 10.57 12.32
CA ASN A 93 12.42 12.03 12.21
C ASN A 93 13.29 12.53 11.07
N LEU A 94 14.09 11.65 10.48
CA LEU A 94 15.01 12.03 9.41
C LEU A 94 14.23 12.58 8.21
N SER A 95 14.70 13.69 7.67
CA SER A 95 14.19 14.24 6.42
C SER A 95 14.45 13.28 5.26
N LEU A 96 13.85 13.53 4.10
CA LEU A 96 14.15 12.74 2.90
C LEU A 96 15.63 12.83 2.52
N PHE A 97 16.24 13.96 2.73
CA PHE A 97 17.64 14.22 2.39
C PHE A 97 18.62 13.53 3.34
N GLU A 98 18.32 13.50 4.63
CA GLU A 98 19.16 12.92 5.70
C GLU A 98 18.99 11.39 5.83
N SER A 99 17.88 10.83 5.36
CA SER A 99 17.60 9.40 5.52
C SER A 99 18.60 8.54 4.75
N PRO A 100 19.22 7.52 5.35
CA PRO A 100 20.07 6.59 4.61
C PRO A 100 19.29 5.69 3.64
N SER A 101 17.97 5.56 3.79
CA SER A 101 17.11 4.80 2.89
C SER A 101 16.52 5.69 1.81
N LEU A 102 16.39 5.16 0.58
CA LEU A 102 15.70 5.88 -0.48
C LEU A 102 14.20 5.96 -0.24
N ARG A 103 13.69 7.17 -0.27
CA ARG A 103 12.27 7.48 -0.07
C ARG A 103 11.76 8.39 -1.17
N SER A 104 10.47 8.27 -1.46
CA SER A 104 9.74 9.24 -2.26
C SER A 104 8.39 9.52 -1.62
N ILE A 105 7.87 10.71 -1.88
CA ILE A 105 6.56 11.16 -1.42
C ILE A 105 5.77 11.60 -2.63
N ILE A 106 4.58 11.03 -2.79
CA ILE A 106 3.56 11.48 -3.73
C ILE A 106 2.63 12.38 -2.92
N ASP A 107 2.78 13.67 -3.05
CA ASP A 107 2.05 14.66 -2.24
C ASP A 107 0.62 14.92 -2.74
N LEU A 108 -0.15 15.69 -1.97
CA LEU A 108 -1.54 16.02 -2.29
C LEU A 108 -1.67 16.76 -3.62
N ARG A 109 -0.72 17.63 -3.96
CA ARG A 109 -0.71 18.36 -5.23
C ARG A 109 -0.55 17.40 -6.39
N GLU A 110 0.42 16.50 -6.30
CA GLU A 110 0.68 15.49 -7.32
C GLU A 110 -0.51 14.52 -7.47
N LEU A 111 -1.12 14.08 -6.37
CA LEU A 111 -2.34 13.28 -6.39
C LEU A 111 -3.50 14.02 -7.07
N THR A 112 -3.65 15.31 -6.79
CA THR A 112 -4.71 16.13 -7.40
C THR A 112 -4.46 16.34 -8.91
N GLU A 113 -3.21 16.59 -9.31
CA GLU A 113 -2.84 16.77 -10.73
C GLU A 113 -2.94 15.46 -11.51
N ARG A 114 -2.59 14.31 -10.90
CA ARG A 114 -2.71 12.97 -11.52
C ARG A 114 -4.15 12.47 -11.56
N ALA A 115 -5.00 12.92 -10.65
CA ALA A 115 -6.41 12.56 -10.54
C ALA A 115 -6.69 11.04 -10.60
N PRO A 116 -6.05 10.21 -9.76
CA PRO A 116 -6.23 8.77 -9.82
C PRO A 116 -7.66 8.37 -9.43
N ILE A 117 -8.21 7.34 -10.10
CA ILE A 117 -9.50 6.75 -9.74
C ILE A 117 -9.34 5.64 -8.70
N ASP A 118 -8.16 5.07 -8.63
CA ASP A 118 -7.77 4.04 -7.67
C ASP A 118 -6.33 4.25 -7.17
N MET A 119 -5.98 3.64 -6.04
CA MET A 119 -4.69 3.81 -5.41
C MET A 119 -3.52 3.24 -6.23
N PHE A 120 -3.77 2.26 -7.09
CA PHE A 120 -2.73 1.72 -7.95
C PHE A 120 -2.31 2.71 -9.04
N GLN A 121 -3.27 3.50 -9.58
CA GLN A 121 -2.94 4.59 -10.52
C GLN A 121 -2.07 5.68 -9.86
N ALA A 122 -2.23 5.91 -8.56
CA ALA A 122 -1.37 6.84 -7.83
C ALA A 122 0.10 6.39 -7.82
N LEU A 123 0.37 5.08 -7.82
CA LEU A 123 1.72 4.50 -7.78
C LEU A 123 2.34 4.21 -9.15
N GLU A 124 1.56 4.12 -10.23
CA GLU A 124 2.02 3.60 -11.53
C GLU A 124 3.25 4.30 -12.14
N ARG A 125 3.54 5.50 -11.71
CA ARG A 125 4.65 6.31 -12.27
C ARG A 125 5.78 6.53 -11.27
N GLU A 126 5.72 5.86 -10.12
CA GLU A 126 6.72 5.99 -9.07
C GLU A 126 7.98 5.20 -9.43
N VAL A 127 9.15 5.80 -9.17
CA VAL A 127 10.43 5.11 -9.39
C VAL A 127 10.52 3.86 -8.52
N GLY A 128 11.01 2.76 -9.08
CA GLY A 128 11.14 1.53 -8.33
C GLY A 128 9.86 0.76 -8.09
N VAL A 129 8.72 1.25 -8.59
CA VAL A 129 7.42 0.59 -8.46
C VAL A 129 6.90 0.13 -9.82
N LEU A 130 6.46 -1.12 -9.90
CA LEU A 130 5.66 -1.65 -11.00
C LEU A 130 4.29 -2.05 -10.47
N VAL A 131 3.22 -1.67 -11.14
CA VAL A 131 1.86 -2.08 -10.78
C VAL A 131 1.37 -3.15 -11.73
N GLN A 132 1.25 -4.39 -11.25
CA GLN A 132 0.69 -5.52 -11.99
C GLN A 132 -0.79 -5.68 -11.70
N ARG A 133 -1.66 -5.74 -12.73
CA ARG A 133 -3.12 -5.87 -12.59
C ARG A 133 -3.63 -7.19 -13.16
N THR A 134 -4.35 -8.00 -12.37
CA THR A 134 -5.10 -9.16 -12.89
C THR A 134 -6.54 -8.81 -13.21
N GLN A 135 -7.04 -7.75 -12.62
CA GLN A 135 -8.36 -7.14 -12.84
C GLN A 135 -8.28 -5.65 -12.52
N ARG A 136 -9.26 -4.86 -12.90
CA ARG A 136 -9.24 -3.41 -12.64
C ARG A 136 -9.27 -3.09 -11.14
N GLY A 137 -10.06 -3.82 -10.36
CA GLY A 137 -10.20 -3.63 -8.91
C GLY A 137 -9.12 -4.31 -8.05
N ALA A 138 -8.14 -5.03 -8.64
CA ALA A 138 -7.07 -5.66 -7.89
C ALA A 138 -5.75 -5.67 -8.65
N ALA A 139 -4.70 -5.28 -7.97
CA ALA A 139 -3.34 -5.23 -8.48
C ALA A 139 -2.33 -5.58 -7.37
N ALA A 140 -1.06 -5.59 -7.73
CA ALA A 140 0.04 -5.67 -6.78
C ALA A 140 1.08 -4.62 -7.12
N PRO A 141 1.50 -3.79 -6.16
CA PRO A 141 2.71 -3.01 -6.29
C PRO A 141 3.91 -3.95 -6.12
N PHE A 142 4.84 -3.87 -7.05
CA PHE A 142 6.17 -4.46 -6.93
C PHE A 142 7.14 -3.37 -6.54
N VAL A 143 7.84 -3.54 -5.44
CA VAL A 143 8.92 -2.65 -5.01
C VAL A 143 10.24 -3.41 -5.15
N ARG A 144 11.12 -2.96 -6.05
CA ARG A 144 12.41 -3.63 -6.34
C ARG A 144 12.25 -5.12 -6.73
N GLY A 145 11.15 -5.48 -7.38
CA GLY A 145 10.87 -6.87 -7.80
C GLY A 145 10.16 -7.73 -6.75
N LEU A 146 9.98 -7.25 -5.52
CA LEU A 146 9.26 -7.91 -4.43
C LEU A 146 7.82 -7.41 -4.35
N THR A 147 6.88 -8.27 -3.96
CA THR A 147 5.44 -7.95 -4.00
C THR A 147 4.62 -8.73 -2.96
N GLY A 148 3.33 -8.39 -2.85
CA GLY A 148 2.40 -9.05 -1.95
C GLY A 148 2.85 -8.87 -0.49
N GLN A 149 2.91 -9.98 0.26
CA GLN A 149 3.33 -9.95 1.65
C GLN A 149 4.81 -9.61 1.87
N GLN A 150 5.62 -9.46 0.82
CA GLN A 150 7.00 -8.96 0.88
C GLN A 150 7.09 -7.42 0.85
N VAL A 151 5.97 -6.74 0.65
CA VAL A 151 5.86 -5.27 0.71
C VAL A 151 4.81 -4.90 1.75
N LEU A 152 5.21 -4.14 2.75
CA LEU A 152 4.29 -3.71 3.80
C LEU A 152 3.48 -2.50 3.34
N ILE A 153 2.16 -2.63 3.40
CA ILE A 153 1.23 -1.52 3.16
C ILE A 153 0.68 -1.03 4.49
N LEU A 154 0.72 0.27 4.68
CA LEU A 154 0.21 0.95 5.87
C LEU A 154 -0.84 2.01 5.48
N VAL A 155 -1.81 2.22 6.36
CA VAL A 155 -2.70 3.39 6.33
C VAL A 155 -2.57 4.10 7.67
N ASP A 156 -2.12 5.34 7.65
CA ASP A 156 -1.79 6.10 8.87
C ASP A 156 -0.85 5.32 9.82
N GLY A 157 0.11 4.56 9.26
CA GLY A 157 1.03 3.73 10.02
C GLY A 157 0.43 2.44 10.60
N ILE A 158 -0.82 2.12 10.31
CA ILE A 158 -1.51 0.90 10.71
C ILE A 158 -1.36 -0.14 9.59
N ARG A 159 -0.91 -1.33 9.94
CA ARG A 159 -0.66 -2.45 9.02
C ARG A 159 -1.94 -2.87 8.29
N MET A 160 -1.87 -2.95 6.96
CA MET A 160 -2.92 -3.50 6.10
C MET A 160 -2.68 -4.98 5.79
N ASN A 161 -1.42 -5.41 5.72
CA ASN A 161 -1.06 -6.81 5.55
C ASN A 161 -1.60 -7.63 6.73
N ASN A 162 -2.30 -8.72 6.42
CA ASN A 162 -2.96 -9.59 7.37
C ASN A 162 -2.65 -11.07 7.11
N ALA A 163 -3.25 -11.95 7.88
CA ALA A 163 -3.04 -13.41 7.80
C ALA A 163 -3.28 -14.01 6.40
N THR A 164 -4.19 -13.42 5.61
CA THR A 164 -4.58 -13.90 4.27
C THR A 164 -4.05 -13.03 3.13
N PHE A 165 -3.14 -12.10 3.44
CA PHE A 165 -2.49 -11.26 2.44
C PHE A 165 -1.63 -12.15 1.54
N ARG A 166 -1.87 -12.14 0.22
CA ARG A 166 -1.30 -13.10 -0.73
C ARG A 166 -0.23 -12.50 -1.62
N LEU A 167 0.65 -13.36 -2.10
CA LEU A 167 1.63 -13.01 -3.12
C LEU A 167 0.92 -12.70 -4.45
N GLY A 168 1.31 -11.60 -5.09
CA GLY A 168 0.73 -11.14 -6.35
C GLY A 168 -0.53 -10.31 -6.19
N PRO A 169 -1.26 -10.04 -7.28
CA PRO A 169 -2.38 -9.10 -7.29
C PRO A 169 -3.50 -9.44 -6.30
N ASN A 170 -3.86 -8.47 -5.51
CA ASN A 170 -4.93 -8.51 -4.54
C ASN A 170 -5.66 -7.16 -4.51
N GLN A 171 -6.79 -7.09 -3.81
CA GLN A 171 -7.61 -5.90 -3.75
C GLN A 171 -7.22 -4.92 -2.64
N TYR A 172 -6.42 -5.34 -1.68
CA TYR A 172 -6.30 -4.64 -0.40
C TYR A 172 -5.92 -3.16 -0.54
N PHE A 173 -4.87 -2.86 -1.29
CA PHE A 173 -4.45 -1.48 -1.51
C PHE A 173 -5.52 -0.65 -2.24
N ASN A 174 -6.34 -1.28 -3.08
CA ASN A 174 -7.42 -0.61 -3.81
C ASN A 174 -8.66 -0.34 -2.94
N THR A 175 -8.69 -0.81 -1.69
CA THR A 175 -9.75 -0.49 -0.73
C THR A 175 -9.51 0.83 0.03
N ILE A 176 -8.68 1.71 -0.52
CA ILE A 176 -8.43 3.07 -0.04
C ILE A 176 -8.93 4.02 -1.13
N ASP A 177 -9.74 5.00 -0.76
CA ASP A 177 -10.19 6.04 -1.71
C ASP A 177 -9.10 7.09 -1.91
N PRO A 178 -8.61 7.35 -3.14
CA PRO A 178 -7.58 8.36 -3.37
C PRO A 178 -7.96 9.76 -2.86
N GLY A 179 -9.24 10.11 -2.86
CA GLY A 179 -9.70 11.41 -2.40
C GLY A 179 -9.65 11.63 -0.89
N MET A 180 -9.40 10.57 -0.08
CA MET A 180 -9.13 10.71 1.35
C MET A 180 -7.63 10.82 1.68
N VAL A 181 -6.76 10.71 0.69
CA VAL A 181 -5.31 10.66 0.88
C VAL A 181 -4.71 12.05 0.87
N ASP A 182 -3.83 12.33 1.83
CA ASP A 182 -2.99 13.52 1.88
C ASP A 182 -1.71 13.31 1.09
N HIS A 183 -0.98 12.24 1.39
CA HIS A 183 0.21 11.84 0.65
C HIS A 183 0.47 10.33 0.77
N ILE A 184 1.37 9.82 -0.09
CA ILE A 184 1.83 8.44 -0.07
C ILE A 184 3.35 8.47 0.10
N GLU A 185 3.86 7.75 1.10
CA GLU A 185 5.29 7.54 1.31
C GLU A 185 5.67 6.18 0.73
N VAL A 186 6.67 6.13 -0.13
CA VAL A 186 7.25 4.90 -0.66
C VAL A 186 8.68 4.78 -0.17
N ILE A 187 8.96 3.80 0.69
CA ILE A 187 10.29 3.52 1.25
C ILE A 187 10.78 2.23 0.62
N ARG A 188 11.91 2.27 -0.05
CA ARG A 188 12.49 1.15 -0.78
C ARG A 188 13.56 0.44 0.04
N GLY A 189 13.66 -0.88 -0.13
CA GLY A 189 14.54 -1.75 0.65
C GLY A 189 13.96 -2.16 2.00
N PRO A 190 14.61 -3.09 2.73
CA PRO A 190 14.11 -3.62 3.99
C PRO A 190 13.94 -2.54 5.06
N GLN A 191 12.78 -2.52 5.70
CA GLN A 191 12.42 -1.63 6.80
C GLN A 191 11.96 -2.41 8.04
N THR A 192 12.38 -3.66 8.15
CA THR A 192 11.91 -4.58 9.19
C THR A 192 12.21 -4.09 10.59
N VAL A 193 13.32 -3.40 10.82
CA VAL A 193 13.67 -2.83 12.14
C VAL A 193 12.57 -1.91 12.64
N LEU A 194 12.10 -0.98 11.82
CA LEU A 194 11.06 -0.03 12.24
C LEU A 194 9.64 -0.62 12.18
N TYR A 195 9.33 -1.44 11.16
CA TYR A 195 7.94 -1.80 10.85
C TYR A 195 7.61 -3.29 11.03
N GLY A 196 8.60 -4.17 11.26
CA GLY A 196 8.41 -5.60 11.49
C GLY A 196 8.31 -6.43 10.21
N SER A 197 7.79 -7.66 10.35
CA SER A 197 7.60 -8.60 9.24
C SER A 197 6.88 -7.93 8.07
N ASP A 198 7.12 -8.39 6.84
CA ASP A 198 6.57 -7.91 5.57
C ASP A 198 7.16 -6.57 5.06
N ALA A 199 7.80 -5.76 5.93
CA ALA A 199 8.63 -4.64 5.48
C ALA A 199 9.96 -5.14 4.88
N PHE A 200 9.87 -6.17 4.08
CA PHE A 200 10.96 -6.98 3.56
C PHE A 200 11.59 -6.40 2.30
N GLY A 201 10.78 -5.98 1.34
CA GLY A 201 11.20 -5.32 0.10
C GLY A 201 10.98 -3.81 0.11
N GLY A 202 10.10 -3.32 0.97
CA GLY A 202 9.77 -1.91 1.12
C GLY A 202 8.50 -1.68 1.92
N VAL A 203 8.18 -0.40 2.09
CA VAL A 203 6.96 0.06 2.78
C VAL A 203 6.25 1.10 1.92
N ILE A 204 4.95 0.97 1.79
CA ILE A 204 4.05 1.97 1.20
C ILE A 204 3.12 2.45 2.31
N ASN A 205 3.29 3.68 2.78
CA ASN A 205 2.46 4.26 3.83
C ASN A 205 1.54 5.32 3.23
N VAL A 206 0.23 5.10 3.32
CA VAL A 206 -0.80 6.04 2.90
C VAL A 206 -1.21 6.88 4.09
N VAL A 207 -1.03 8.18 4.01
CA VAL A 207 -1.42 9.13 5.05
C VAL A 207 -2.72 9.79 4.64
N THR A 208 -3.72 9.76 5.55
CA THR A 208 -5.04 10.31 5.26
C THR A 208 -5.13 11.80 5.62
N ARG A 209 -6.03 12.51 4.93
CA ARG A 209 -6.29 13.94 5.16
C ARG A 209 -6.77 14.20 6.59
N ARG A 210 -6.39 15.36 7.09
CA ARG A 210 -6.83 15.93 8.36
C ARG A 210 -7.21 17.39 8.16
N THR A 211 -7.92 17.95 9.10
CA THR A 211 -8.22 19.37 9.12
C THR A 211 -7.02 20.14 9.68
N ALA A 212 -6.62 21.24 9.04
CA ALA A 212 -5.55 22.08 9.50
C ALA A 212 -5.87 22.75 10.85
N GLU A 213 -4.86 22.88 11.70
CA GLU A 213 -4.94 23.75 12.87
C GLU A 213 -5.02 25.23 12.44
N GLY A 214 -5.81 26.03 13.14
CA GLY A 214 -5.98 27.44 12.81
C GLY A 214 -7.31 27.80 12.15
N GLY A 215 -8.04 26.78 11.74
CA GLY A 215 -9.43 26.92 11.29
C GLY A 215 -9.59 27.34 9.84
N THR A 216 -10.80 27.12 9.35
CA THR A 216 -11.33 27.84 8.21
C THR A 216 -11.97 29.12 8.77
N PRO A 217 -11.44 30.31 8.49
CA PRO A 217 -11.86 31.56 9.17
C PRO A 217 -13.38 31.86 9.02
N ASP A 218 -13.99 31.35 7.95
CA ASP A 218 -15.37 31.68 7.54
C ASP A 218 -16.34 30.49 7.61
N GLY A 219 -16.00 29.38 8.30
CA GLY A 219 -16.87 28.21 8.44
C GLY A 219 -16.30 26.93 7.83
N PRO A 220 -17.14 25.90 7.65
CA PRO A 220 -16.68 24.62 7.11
C PRO A 220 -16.34 24.74 5.62
N LEU A 221 -15.19 24.17 5.24
CA LEU A 221 -14.76 24.03 3.85
C LEU A 221 -15.33 22.75 3.25
N LYS A 222 -15.91 22.84 2.08
CA LYS A 222 -16.43 21.70 1.33
C LYS A 222 -15.77 21.66 -0.02
N THR A 223 -15.37 20.45 -0.44
CA THR A 223 -14.74 20.25 -1.76
C THR A 223 -15.48 19.13 -2.49
N TRP A 224 -15.83 19.35 -3.74
CA TRP A 224 -16.47 18.36 -4.59
C TRP A 224 -15.57 18.07 -5.79
N TYR A 225 -15.10 16.83 -5.90
CA TYR A 225 -14.27 16.31 -6.98
C TYR A 225 -15.13 15.47 -7.92
N ASN A 226 -14.95 15.67 -9.24
CA ASN A 226 -15.55 14.83 -10.26
C ASN A 226 -14.50 14.51 -11.32
N ARG A 227 -14.44 13.25 -11.73
CA ARG A 227 -13.55 12.79 -12.80
C ARG A 227 -14.32 11.92 -13.78
N TYR A 228 -14.04 12.12 -15.06
CA TYR A 228 -14.52 11.30 -16.16
C TYR A 228 -13.32 10.79 -16.96
N SER A 229 -13.41 9.56 -17.47
CA SER A 229 -12.44 8.93 -18.37
C SER A 229 -13.15 8.33 -19.57
N SER A 230 -12.68 8.62 -20.78
CA SER A 230 -13.33 8.13 -22.00
C SER A 230 -12.98 6.68 -22.34
N ALA A 231 -11.80 6.16 -21.94
CA ALA A 231 -11.39 4.80 -22.26
C ALA A 231 -12.27 3.71 -21.62
N ASP A 232 -12.94 4.04 -20.53
CA ASP A 232 -13.82 3.11 -19.80
C ASP A 232 -15.19 3.74 -19.48
N ASN A 233 -15.48 4.93 -20.01
CA ASN A 233 -16.63 5.74 -19.62
C ASN A 233 -16.80 5.78 -18.11
N GLY A 234 -15.65 5.82 -17.39
CA GLY A 234 -15.56 5.79 -15.95
C GLY A 234 -15.89 7.14 -15.36
N PHE A 235 -16.63 7.11 -14.27
CA PHE A 235 -16.98 8.30 -13.50
C PHE A 235 -16.61 8.09 -12.04
N TYR A 236 -15.93 9.08 -11.44
CA TYR A 236 -15.66 9.16 -10.02
C TYR A 236 -16.13 10.49 -9.48
N SER A 237 -16.79 10.47 -8.34
CA SER A 237 -17.26 11.67 -7.64
C SER A 237 -17.04 11.52 -6.15
N ARG A 238 -16.49 12.55 -5.52
CA ARG A 238 -16.28 12.57 -4.07
C ARG A 238 -16.53 13.95 -3.50
N MET A 239 -17.23 13.98 -2.35
CA MET A 239 -17.41 15.18 -1.54
C MET A 239 -16.61 15.04 -0.25
N ASN A 240 -15.81 16.06 0.07
CA ASN A 240 -15.13 16.21 1.35
C ASN A 240 -15.73 17.41 2.10
N TRP A 241 -15.78 17.29 3.40
CA TRP A 241 -16.15 18.33 4.35
C TRP A 241 -15.10 18.39 5.44
N GLN A 242 -14.62 19.60 5.76
CA GLN A 242 -13.70 19.80 6.85
C GLN A 242 -14.07 21.04 7.65
N HIS A 243 -13.85 20.97 8.94
CA HIS A 243 -14.15 22.07 9.86
C HIS A 243 -13.23 21.99 11.07
N TYR A 244 -12.69 23.15 11.46
CA TYR A 244 -11.92 23.29 12.68
C TYR A 244 -12.60 24.26 13.60
N THR A 245 -12.86 23.88 14.86
CA THR A 245 -13.50 24.73 15.85
C THR A 245 -12.93 24.47 17.24
N GLY A 246 -12.50 25.53 17.93
CA GLY A 246 -11.81 25.42 19.23
C GLY A 246 -10.58 24.51 19.11
N ASP A 247 -10.59 23.40 19.84
CA ASP A 247 -9.52 22.40 19.88
C ASP A 247 -9.81 21.16 19.01
N THR A 248 -10.80 21.21 18.13
CA THR A 248 -11.27 20.04 17.39
C THR A 248 -11.29 20.31 15.90
N GLY A 249 -10.55 19.52 15.14
CA GLY A 249 -10.60 19.42 13.69
C GLY A 249 -11.39 18.18 13.26
N ILE A 250 -12.28 18.33 12.28
CA ILE A 250 -13.07 17.24 11.72
C ILE A 250 -12.90 17.23 10.21
N PHE A 251 -12.52 16.09 9.66
CA PHE A 251 -12.53 15.80 8.22
C PHE A 251 -13.48 14.64 7.96
N ALA A 252 -14.35 14.77 6.96
CA ALA A 252 -15.24 13.69 6.54
C ALA A 252 -15.39 13.69 5.02
N GLY A 253 -15.55 12.51 4.43
CA GLY A 253 -15.72 12.39 3.01
C GLY A 253 -16.55 11.19 2.59
N ALA A 254 -17.16 11.29 1.39
CA ALA A 254 -17.88 10.19 0.75
C ALA A 254 -17.61 10.19 -0.76
N GLY A 255 -17.30 9.02 -1.30
CA GLY A 255 -16.95 8.82 -2.70
C GLY A 255 -17.76 7.72 -3.37
N TYR A 256 -17.92 7.86 -4.68
CA TYR A 256 -18.53 6.87 -5.56
C TYR A 256 -17.76 6.82 -6.88
N ALA A 257 -17.49 5.62 -7.39
CA ALA A 257 -17.04 5.44 -8.75
C ALA A 257 -17.80 4.32 -9.44
N ASN A 258 -17.99 4.49 -10.74
CA ASN A 258 -18.50 3.46 -11.65
C ASN A 258 -17.63 3.44 -12.88
N VAL A 259 -17.03 2.31 -13.16
CA VAL A 259 -16.08 2.09 -14.26
C VAL A 259 -16.64 1.01 -15.14
N ASN A 260 -16.74 1.26 -16.44
CA ASN A 260 -17.16 0.26 -17.41
C ASN A 260 -15.96 -0.50 -17.99
N SER A 261 -16.24 -1.45 -18.86
CA SER A 261 -15.19 -2.24 -19.53
C SER A 261 -14.25 -1.37 -20.35
N LEU A 262 -12.95 -1.64 -20.25
CA LEU A 262 -11.86 -0.84 -20.81
C LEU A 262 -11.75 -0.96 -22.32
N ASP A 263 -11.68 0.15 -23.03
CA ASP A 263 -11.25 0.23 -24.42
C ASP A 263 -9.70 0.25 -24.46
N ARG A 264 -9.14 -0.76 -25.13
CA ARG A 264 -7.68 -1.01 -25.23
C ARG A 264 -7.09 -0.26 -26.42
N GLY A 265 -5.76 -0.10 -26.39
CA GLY A 265 -5.04 0.55 -27.50
C GLY A 265 -5.06 -0.25 -28.80
N GLY A 266 -4.90 0.45 -29.91
CA GLY A 266 -4.91 -0.09 -31.26
C GLY A 266 -6.25 -0.75 -31.63
N ASP A 267 -6.16 -1.83 -32.40
CA ASP A 267 -7.33 -2.57 -32.88
C ASP A 267 -7.86 -3.63 -31.89
N LEU A 268 -7.40 -3.66 -30.65
CA LEU A 268 -7.80 -4.68 -29.67
C LEU A 268 -9.24 -4.54 -29.18
N GLY A 269 -9.84 -3.35 -29.31
CA GLY A 269 -11.20 -3.05 -28.86
C GLY A 269 -11.40 -3.21 -27.36
N ARG A 270 -12.65 -3.42 -26.95
CA ARG A 270 -13.04 -3.46 -25.53
C ARG A 270 -12.63 -4.76 -24.85
N GLN A 271 -11.96 -4.67 -23.68
CA GLN A 271 -11.66 -5.82 -22.84
C GLN A 271 -12.88 -6.12 -21.95
N PRO A 272 -13.55 -7.26 -22.10
CA PRO A 272 -14.70 -7.59 -21.28
C PRO A 272 -14.28 -7.90 -19.84
N TRP A 273 -15.22 -7.73 -18.90
CA TRP A 273 -15.02 -8.05 -17.49
C TRP A 273 -13.93 -7.21 -16.79
N THR A 274 -13.86 -5.92 -17.16
CA THR A 274 -12.97 -4.94 -16.53
C THR A 274 -13.76 -3.81 -15.85
N ASP A 275 -15.06 -3.95 -15.74
CA ASP A 275 -16.00 -3.06 -15.07
C ASP A 275 -16.08 -3.34 -13.56
N PHE A 276 -16.40 -2.32 -12.77
CA PHE A 276 -16.69 -2.40 -11.34
C PHE A 276 -17.37 -1.13 -10.83
N ALA A 277 -18.01 -1.24 -9.66
CA ALA A 277 -18.48 -0.09 -8.89
C ALA A 277 -17.78 -0.03 -7.53
N GLN A 278 -17.62 1.17 -6.96
CA GLN A 278 -17.07 1.35 -5.61
C GLN A 278 -17.73 2.48 -4.85
N TYR A 279 -17.76 2.32 -3.53
CA TYR A 279 -18.32 3.26 -2.56
C TYR A 279 -17.34 3.44 -1.42
N SER A 280 -17.17 4.65 -0.94
CA SER A 280 -16.30 4.97 0.18
C SER A 280 -16.93 5.98 1.12
N GLY A 281 -16.54 5.90 2.39
CA GLY A 281 -16.88 6.91 3.39
C GLY A 281 -15.85 6.90 4.50
N ASP A 282 -15.47 8.09 4.97
CA ASP A 282 -14.50 8.24 6.04
C ASP A 282 -14.83 9.45 6.92
N ILE A 283 -14.41 9.36 8.16
CA ILE A 283 -14.40 10.45 9.13
C ILE A 283 -13.16 10.37 10.00
N ARG A 284 -12.54 11.53 10.21
CA ARG A 284 -11.42 11.72 11.13
C ARG A 284 -11.71 12.91 12.04
N ILE A 285 -11.46 12.74 13.32
CA ILE A 285 -11.61 13.78 14.35
C ILE A 285 -10.28 13.87 15.11
N ASP A 286 -9.62 15.01 15.00
CA ASP A 286 -8.40 15.33 15.74
C ASP A 286 -8.77 16.36 16.83
N ARG A 287 -8.54 16.02 18.11
CA ARG A 287 -8.87 16.90 19.24
C ARG A 287 -7.65 17.13 20.12
N LYS A 288 -7.30 18.38 20.34
CA LYS A 288 -6.37 18.77 21.41
C LYS A 288 -7.00 18.50 22.76
N ILE A 289 -6.34 17.71 23.60
CA ILE A 289 -6.78 17.39 24.97
C ILE A 289 -5.92 18.11 26.00
N ALA A 290 -4.75 18.60 25.60
CA ALA A 290 -3.85 19.49 26.32
C ALA A 290 -3.01 20.27 25.31
N GLU A 291 -2.25 21.27 25.74
CA GLU A 291 -1.40 22.10 24.89
C GLU A 291 -0.46 21.27 23.99
N ASN A 292 0.05 20.17 24.50
CA ASN A 292 1.01 19.29 23.86
C ASN A 292 0.50 17.87 23.63
N GLN A 293 -0.82 17.64 23.69
CA GLN A 293 -1.43 16.31 23.50
C GLN A 293 -2.64 16.37 22.58
N MET A 294 -2.75 15.38 21.71
CA MET A 294 -3.85 15.22 20.76
C MET A 294 -4.39 13.79 20.79
N ILE A 295 -5.69 13.65 20.69
CA ILE A 295 -6.36 12.39 20.44
C ILE A 295 -7.01 12.42 19.07
N THR A 296 -6.77 11.37 18.27
CA THR A 296 -7.36 11.18 16.94
C THR A 296 -8.31 10.00 16.98
N TYR A 297 -9.50 10.17 16.41
CA TYR A 297 -10.46 9.11 16.09
C TYR A 297 -10.62 9.04 14.58
N SER A 298 -10.57 7.84 14.01
CA SER A 298 -10.80 7.65 12.57
C SER A 298 -11.66 6.43 12.32
N PHE A 299 -12.56 6.56 11.35
CA PHE A 299 -13.35 5.46 10.80
C PHE A 299 -13.34 5.56 9.29
N GLN A 300 -13.13 4.43 8.61
CA GLN A 300 -13.08 4.31 7.16
C GLN A 300 -13.86 3.07 6.73
N GLN A 301 -14.67 3.23 5.69
CA GLN A 301 -15.42 2.16 5.05
C GLN A 301 -15.22 2.25 3.54
N PHE A 302 -14.89 1.11 2.91
CA PHE A 302 -14.76 1.00 1.47
C PHE A 302 -15.40 -0.31 0.99
N VAL A 303 -16.10 -0.26 -0.13
CA VAL A 303 -16.74 -1.41 -0.77
C VAL A 303 -16.54 -1.33 -2.27
N GLN A 304 -16.08 -2.41 -2.87
CA GLN A 304 -16.13 -2.65 -4.32
C GLN A 304 -17.07 -3.80 -4.62
N GLU A 305 -17.80 -3.69 -5.74
CA GLU A 305 -18.78 -4.67 -6.21
C GLU A 305 -18.50 -5.01 -7.67
N ASP A 306 -18.88 -6.22 -8.07
CA ASP A 306 -18.84 -6.72 -9.45
C ASP A 306 -17.42 -6.74 -10.09
N VAL A 307 -16.37 -6.93 -9.29
CA VAL A 307 -14.98 -6.93 -9.78
C VAL A 307 -14.65 -8.27 -10.42
N ALA A 308 -14.76 -8.36 -11.74
CA ALA A 308 -14.53 -9.61 -12.45
C ALA A 308 -13.07 -9.79 -12.88
N ARG A 309 -12.63 -11.05 -12.99
CA ARG A 309 -11.32 -11.44 -13.51
C ARG A 309 -11.38 -11.66 -15.04
N SER A 310 -10.92 -10.67 -15.77
CA SER A 310 -10.86 -10.73 -17.24
C SER A 310 -9.84 -11.75 -17.78
N ASP A 311 -8.77 -12.03 -17.03
CA ASP A 311 -7.72 -13.00 -17.40
C ASP A 311 -8.18 -14.47 -17.40
N ARG A 312 -9.34 -14.77 -16.80
CA ARG A 312 -9.92 -16.12 -16.74
C ARG A 312 -10.96 -16.40 -17.84
N PHE A 313 -11.41 -15.35 -18.53
CA PHE A 313 -12.37 -15.49 -19.62
C PHE A 313 -11.67 -16.03 -20.90
N PRO A 314 -12.29 -16.88 -21.76
CA PRO A 314 -13.70 -17.28 -21.75
C PRO A 314 -14.02 -18.57 -20.98
N ASN A 315 -13.07 -19.23 -20.34
CA ASN A 315 -13.27 -20.57 -19.78
C ASN A 315 -13.92 -20.54 -18.38
N ARG A 316 -13.70 -19.45 -17.64
CA ARG A 316 -14.13 -19.30 -16.25
C ARG A 316 -14.54 -17.84 -16.00
N LEU A 317 -15.58 -17.63 -15.23
CA LEU A 317 -15.97 -16.33 -14.70
C LEU A 317 -15.80 -16.34 -13.18
N THR A 318 -14.90 -15.50 -12.71
CA THR A 318 -14.73 -15.22 -11.28
C THR A 318 -15.05 -13.76 -11.05
N VAL A 319 -16.03 -13.48 -10.20
CA VAL A 319 -16.47 -12.12 -9.82
C VAL A 319 -16.28 -11.97 -8.33
N PHE A 320 -15.53 -10.98 -7.91
CA PHE A 320 -15.40 -10.60 -6.50
C PHE A 320 -16.50 -9.61 -6.15
N ASP A 321 -17.29 -9.97 -5.13
CA ASP A 321 -18.41 -9.19 -4.62
C ASP A 321 -18.86 -9.70 -3.24
N PRO A 322 -18.71 -8.88 -2.18
CA PRO A 322 -17.99 -7.60 -2.14
C PRO A 322 -16.48 -7.77 -1.91
N GLN A 323 -15.71 -6.77 -2.28
CA GLN A 323 -14.39 -6.52 -1.73
C GLN A 323 -14.54 -5.33 -0.75
N GLN A 324 -14.41 -5.59 0.55
CA GLN A 324 -14.76 -4.61 1.57
C GLN A 324 -13.65 -4.44 2.60
N ARG A 325 -13.37 -3.19 2.97
CA ARG A 325 -12.53 -2.85 4.12
C ARG A 325 -13.29 -1.92 5.06
N THR A 326 -13.27 -2.27 6.34
CA THR A 326 -13.66 -1.39 7.45
C THR A 326 -12.45 -1.20 8.33
N MET A 327 -12.13 0.04 8.68
CA MET A 327 -11.01 0.36 9.58
C MET A 327 -11.47 1.41 10.58
N ALA A 328 -11.11 1.22 11.85
CA ALA A 328 -11.31 2.20 12.91
C ALA A 328 -10.06 2.25 13.79
N TYR A 329 -9.66 3.44 14.23
CA TYR A 329 -8.57 3.56 15.19
C TYR A 329 -8.75 4.75 16.13
N VAL A 330 -8.11 4.63 17.28
CA VAL A 330 -7.88 5.72 18.23
C VAL A 330 -6.38 5.87 18.40
N ARG A 331 -5.89 7.11 18.30
CA ARG A 331 -4.47 7.44 18.48
C ARG A 331 -4.33 8.54 19.52
N LEU A 332 -3.48 8.32 20.50
CA LEU A 332 -3.05 9.33 21.48
C LEU A 332 -1.61 9.72 21.19
N GLN A 333 -1.36 11.01 21.02
CA GLN A 333 -0.06 11.56 20.71
C GLN A 333 0.29 12.68 21.69
N GLY A 334 1.58 12.80 22.02
CA GLY A 334 2.05 13.90 22.85
C GLY A 334 3.48 14.29 22.53
N ALA A 335 3.81 15.55 22.80
CA ALA A 335 5.13 16.12 22.65
C ALA A 335 5.56 16.84 23.94
N LYS A 336 6.86 16.99 24.16
CA LYS A 336 7.44 17.66 25.36
C LYS A 336 6.95 17.04 26.67
N MET A 337 6.96 15.69 26.76
CA MET A 337 6.36 14.95 27.88
C MET A 337 7.26 14.81 29.11
N GLY A 338 8.49 15.31 29.08
CA GLY A 338 9.38 15.33 30.27
C GLY A 338 10.66 14.51 30.12
N THR A 339 11.15 13.95 31.21
CA THR A 339 12.51 13.40 31.32
C THR A 339 12.74 12.03 30.67
N PHE A 340 11.71 11.26 30.37
CA PHE A 340 11.88 9.89 29.86
C PHE A 340 11.66 9.77 28.34
N PHE A 341 10.85 10.62 27.74
CA PHE A 341 10.62 10.70 26.30
C PHE A 341 10.10 12.09 25.93
N ASP A 342 10.51 12.55 24.75
CA ASP A 342 10.09 13.86 24.24
C ASP A 342 8.73 13.74 23.56
N THR A 343 8.53 12.67 22.82
CA THR A 343 7.28 12.44 22.10
C THR A 343 6.83 10.99 22.19
N TYR A 344 5.51 10.78 22.07
CA TYR A 344 4.95 9.43 21.96
C TYR A 344 3.73 9.40 21.03
N SER A 345 3.48 8.22 20.47
CA SER A 345 2.25 7.88 19.75
C SER A 345 1.80 6.48 20.15
N LEU A 346 0.60 6.39 20.71
CA LEU A 346 -0.06 5.13 21.06
C LEU A 346 -1.31 4.98 20.20
N THR A 347 -1.36 3.94 19.36
CA THR A 347 -2.48 3.66 18.46
C THR A 347 -3.11 2.32 18.79
N PHE A 348 -4.44 2.30 18.89
CA PHE A 348 -5.26 1.08 18.92
C PHE A 348 -6.10 1.06 17.64
N SER A 349 -6.10 -0.06 16.92
CA SER A 349 -6.78 -0.20 15.65
C SER A 349 -7.59 -1.48 15.56
N TYR A 350 -8.68 -1.40 14.81
CA TYR A 350 -9.48 -2.52 14.32
C TYR A 350 -9.57 -2.41 12.80
N GLN A 351 -9.33 -3.51 12.11
CA GLN A 351 -9.53 -3.62 10.68
C GLN A 351 -10.27 -4.91 10.36
N ARG A 352 -11.21 -4.85 9.42
CA ARG A 352 -11.88 -6.00 8.83
C ARG A 352 -11.75 -5.92 7.33
N GLN A 353 -11.27 -7.01 6.73
CA GLN A 353 -11.21 -7.18 5.29
C GLN A 353 -12.05 -8.38 4.90
N ARG A 354 -13.07 -8.16 4.07
CA ARG A 354 -13.99 -9.17 3.60
C ARG A 354 -13.87 -9.29 2.08
N GLU A 355 -13.58 -10.49 1.60
CA GLU A 355 -13.51 -10.84 0.20
C GLU A 355 -14.56 -11.89 -0.10
N GLY A 356 -15.66 -11.50 -0.76
CA GLY A 356 -16.65 -12.41 -1.33
C GLY A 356 -16.34 -12.68 -2.79
N SER A 357 -16.60 -13.87 -3.28
CA SER A 357 -16.50 -14.16 -4.71
C SER A 357 -17.46 -15.24 -5.17
N THR A 358 -17.88 -15.14 -6.44
CA THR A 358 -18.61 -16.17 -7.16
C THR A 358 -17.74 -16.68 -8.29
N ASP A 359 -17.56 -18.00 -8.37
CA ASP A 359 -16.72 -18.65 -9.35
C ASP A 359 -17.47 -19.67 -10.17
N ARG A 360 -17.47 -19.52 -11.49
CA ARG A 360 -18.16 -20.42 -12.42
C ARG A 360 -17.22 -20.86 -13.53
N ARG A 361 -16.99 -22.17 -13.64
CA ARG A 361 -16.38 -22.82 -14.80
C ARG A 361 -17.47 -23.14 -15.82
N PHE A 362 -17.33 -22.67 -17.06
CA PHE A 362 -18.39 -22.88 -18.07
C PHE A 362 -18.53 -24.35 -18.51
N SER A 363 -17.53 -25.19 -18.29
CA SER A 363 -17.59 -26.64 -18.54
C SER A 363 -18.34 -27.41 -17.46
N LYS A 364 -18.71 -26.80 -16.33
CA LYS A 364 -19.37 -27.46 -15.19
C LYS A 364 -20.79 -26.92 -15.00
N ASN A 365 -21.70 -27.79 -14.51
CA ASN A 365 -23.08 -27.40 -14.18
C ASN A 365 -23.24 -26.88 -12.75
N TYR A 366 -22.21 -26.24 -12.20
CA TYR A 366 -22.24 -25.64 -10.88
C TYR A 366 -21.41 -24.37 -10.82
N TYR A 367 -21.61 -23.60 -9.76
CA TYR A 367 -20.78 -22.47 -9.38
C TYR A 367 -20.49 -22.51 -7.89
N ASP A 368 -19.38 -21.94 -7.48
CA ASP A 368 -18.98 -21.81 -6.08
C ASP A 368 -19.15 -20.39 -5.60
N VAL A 369 -19.67 -20.23 -4.39
CA VAL A 369 -19.71 -18.96 -3.63
C VAL A 369 -18.72 -19.09 -2.49
N MET A 370 -17.79 -18.16 -2.42
CA MET A 370 -16.71 -18.17 -1.44
C MET A 370 -16.66 -16.84 -0.70
N GLU A 371 -16.28 -16.89 0.54
CA GLU A 371 -15.98 -15.69 1.32
C GLU A 371 -14.81 -15.95 2.26
N THR A 372 -13.98 -14.93 2.41
CA THR A 372 -12.94 -14.83 3.44
C THR A 372 -13.15 -13.54 4.20
N ASP A 373 -13.21 -13.63 5.51
CA ASP A 373 -13.38 -12.52 6.45
C ASP A 373 -12.19 -12.50 7.40
N ASN A 374 -11.32 -11.53 7.27
CA ASN A 374 -10.19 -11.33 8.16
C ASN A 374 -10.43 -10.13 9.07
N GLN A 375 -10.32 -10.35 10.38
CA GLN A 375 -10.48 -9.32 11.40
C GLN A 375 -9.16 -9.15 12.15
N SER A 376 -8.63 -7.93 12.15
CA SER A 376 -7.33 -7.59 12.75
C SER A 376 -7.49 -6.59 13.88
N LEU A 377 -6.88 -6.89 15.03
CA LEU A 377 -6.71 -5.95 16.15
C LEU A 377 -5.23 -5.57 16.23
N GLY A 378 -4.95 -4.27 16.31
CA GLY A 378 -3.59 -3.74 16.37
C GLY A 378 -3.37 -2.80 17.55
N MET A 379 -2.16 -2.86 18.14
CA MET A 379 -1.65 -1.86 19.07
C MET A 379 -0.22 -1.50 18.66
N THR A 380 0.06 -0.21 18.55
CA THR A 380 1.41 0.29 18.24
C THR A 380 1.77 1.41 19.20
N LEU A 381 2.94 1.32 19.81
CA LEU A 381 3.55 2.37 20.62
C LEU A 381 4.87 2.77 19.99
N VAL A 382 5.05 4.06 19.73
CA VAL A 382 6.30 4.65 19.26
C VAL A 382 6.66 5.80 20.17
N MET A 383 7.89 5.85 20.60
CA MET A 383 8.43 6.92 21.45
C MET A 383 9.72 7.44 20.85
N ASN A 384 10.00 8.71 21.14
CA ASN A 384 11.22 9.37 20.74
C ASN A 384 11.83 10.10 21.93
N THR A 385 13.14 10.04 22.04
CA THR A 385 13.92 10.70 23.09
C THR A 385 15.17 11.34 22.49
N LYS A 386 15.31 12.63 22.66
CA LYS A 386 16.52 13.38 22.34
C LYS A 386 17.49 13.26 23.54
N LEU A 387 18.53 12.42 23.43
CA LEU A 387 19.51 12.20 24.49
C LEU A 387 20.51 13.35 24.58
N SER A 388 20.85 13.94 23.45
CA SER A 388 21.72 15.11 23.31
C SER A 388 21.38 15.87 22.05
N GLU A 389 22.09 16.98 21.76
CA GLU A 389 21.95 17.69 20.46
C GLU A 389 22.33 16.81 19.27
N LYS A 390 23.16 15.77 19.48
CA LYS A 390 23.66 14.86 18.45
C LYS A 390 23.05 13.46 18.48
N ASP A 391 22.27 13.13 19.52
CA ASP A 391 21.78 11.77 19.76
C ASP A 391 20.28 11.75 19.95
N GLN A 392 19.62 10.92 19.14
CA GLN A 392 18.20 10.68 19.21
C GLN A 392 17.89 9.19 19.20
N LEU A 393 16.96 8.75 20.05
CA LEU A 393 16.42 7.41 20.06
C LEU A 393 14.98 7.40 19.57
N VAL A 394 14.65 6.48 18.66
CA VAL A 394 13.28 6.09 18.34
C VAL A 394 13.10 4.64 18.77
N TYR A 395 12.10 4.35 19.59
CA TYR A 395 11.88 3.00 20.10
C TYR A 395 10.40 2.73 20.32
N GLY A 396 10.03 1.46 20.33
CA GLY A 396 8.64 1.12 20.46
C GLY A 396 8.35 -0.37 20.39
N ALA A 397 7.05 -0.65 20.38
CA ALA A 397 6.54 -2.02 20.28
C ALA A 397 5.22 -2.04 19.50
N ASP A 398 4.95 -3.18 18.88
CA ASP A 398 3.67 -3.42 18.20
C ASP A 398 3.15 -4.84 18.46
N LEU A 399 1.83 -4.95 18.41
CA LEU A 399 1.09 -6.20 18.57
C LEU A 399 -0.06 -6.20 17.54
N TYR A 400 -0.15 -7.26 16.74
CA TYR A 400 -1.27 -7.52 15.85
C TYR A 400 -1.81 -8.93 16.08
N TYR A 401 -3.12 -9.05 15.94
CA TYR A 401 -3.86 -10.30 16.09
C TYR A 401 -4.93 -10.37 15.02
N ASP A 402 -4.83 -11.38 14.16
CA ASP A 402 -5.79 -11.64 13.09
C ASP A 402 -6.58 -12.91 13.37
N ASP A 403 -7.87 -12.86 13.03
CA ASP A 403 -8.84 -13.94 13.09
C ASP A 403 -9.46 -14.11 11.71
N VAL A 404 -9.47 -15.33 11.19
CA VAL A 404 -9.89 -15.64 9.82
C VAL A 404 -11.05 -16.61 9.84
N ASP A 405 -12.18 -16.16 9.28
CA ASP A 405 -13.32 -16.99 8.93
C ASP A 405 -13.37 -17.18 7.40
N ALA A 406 -13.62 -18.40 6.92
CA ALA A 406 -13.76 -18.64 5.50
C ALA A 406 -14.78 -19.75 5.23
N PHE A 407 -15.48 -19.64 4.08
CA PHE A 407 -16.33 -20.70 3.60
C PHE A 407 -16.32 -20.82 2.08
N ARG A 408 -16.74 -21.98 1.57
CA ARG A 408 -16.99 -22.25 0.16
C ARG A 408 -18.22 -23.14 0.05
N ASP A 409 -19.24 -22.65 -0.64
CA ASP A 409 -20.47 -23.40 -0.91
C ASP A 409 -20.67 -23.56 -2.40
N ARG A 410 -21.10 -24.74 -2.82
CA ARG A 410 -21.34 -25.09 -4.21
C ARG A 410 -22.83 -25.20 -4.50
N TYR A 411 -23.24 -24.62 -5.62
CA TYR A 411 -24.63 -24.57 -6.06
C TYR A 411 -24.75 -25.05 -7.50
N GLU A 412 -25.85 -25.75 -7.82
CA GLU A 412 -26.18 -26.15 -9.18
C GLU A 412 -26.54 -24.90 -10.02
N PHE A 413 -25.95 -24.85 -11.22
CA PHE A 413 -26.23 -23.74 -12.13
C PHE A 413 -27.64 -23.92 -12.77
N GLY A 414 -28.42 -22.84 -12.76
CA GLY A 414 -29.77 -22.80 -13.29
C GLY A 414 -30.86 -23.02 -12.25
N THR A 415 -30.66 -23.89 -11.26
CA THR A 415 -31.63 -24.13 -10.16
C THR A 415 -31.27 -23.38 -8.89
N ASN A 416 -30.00 -23.02 -8.71
CA ASN A 416 -29.43 -22.46 -7.48
C ASN A 416 -29.61 -23.39 -6.27
N SER A 417 -29.76 -24.70 -6.50
CA SER A 417 -29.85 -25.66 -5.42
C SER A 417 -28.47 -25.91 -4.81
N TYR A 418 -28.39 -25.91 -3.48
CA TYR A 418 -27.17 -26.26 -2.76
C TYR A 418 -26.76 -27.69 -3.05
N LEU A 419 -25.48 -27.93 -3.33
CA LEU A 419 -24.91 -29.23 -3.62
C LEU A 419 -23.98 -29.72 -2.51
N SER A 420 -23.02 -28.92 -2.10
CA SER A 420 -22.00 -29.29 -1.12
C SER A 420 -21.24 -28.07 -0.60
N SER A 421 -20.41 -28.25 0.43
CA SER A 421 -19.42 -27.27 0.90
C SER A 421 -18.01 -27.84 0.71
N PRO A 422 -17.35 -27.59 -0.44
CA PRO A 422 -15.96 -27.97 -0.65
C PRO A 422 -15.02 -27.21 0.29
N THR A 423 -13.79 -27.69 0.43
CA THR A 423 -12.74 -27.01 1.21
C THR A 423 -12.61 -25.54 0.79
N PRO A 424 -12.73 -24.59 1.71
CA PRO A 424 -12.50 -23.17 1.42
C PRO A 424 -11.05 -22.89 1.11
N LYS A 425 -10.77 -21.70 0.56
CA LYS A 425 -9.40 -21.31 0.22
C LYS A 425 -8.49 -21.21 1.46
N TYR A 426 -9.02 -20.75 2.57
CA TYR A 426 -8.34 -20.70 3.86
C TYR A 426 -9.10 -21.50 4.89
N PRO A 427 -8.42 -22.06 5.91
CA PRO A 427 -9.10 -22.68 7.06
C PRO A 427 -9.99 -21.67 7.80
N ASP A 428 -11.13 -22.14 8.30
CA ASP A 428 -12.15 -21.39 9.03
C ASP A 428 -11.73 -21.05 10.48
N ASP A 429 -10.62 -21.61 10.96
CA ASP A 429 -10.07 -21.45 12.30
C ASP A 429 -8.72 -20.72 12.30
N GLY A 430 -8.44 -19.95 11.26
CA GLY A 430 -7.15 -19.30 11.06
C GLY A 430 -6.87 -18.18 12.05
N LEU A 431 -5.75 -18.28 12.79
CA LEU A 431 -5.26 -17.23 13.69
C LEU A 431 -3.82 -16.84 13.35
N TYR A 432 -3.54 -15.54 13.38
CA TYR A 432 -2.18 -15.05 13.15
C TYR A 432 -1.85 -13.94 14.13
N ARG A 433 -0.67 -14.04 14.78
CA ARG A 433 -0.22 -13.09 15.79
C ARG A 433 1.16 -12.60 15.45
N GLN A 434 1.35 -11.30 15.55
CA GLN A 434 2.66 -10.68 15.39
C GLN A 434 2.94 -9.76 16.56
N THR A 435 4.12 -9.86 17.15
CA THR A 435 4.62 -8.97 18.19
C THR A 435 6.03 -8.55 17.86
N GLY A 436 6.40 -7.33 18.22
CA GLY A 436 7.77 -6.88 18.07
C GLY A 436 8.11 -5.70 18.96
N ALA A 437 9.40 -5.55 19.22
CA ALA A 437 9.96 -4.39 19.91
C ALA A 437 11.24 -3.96 19.21
N PHE A 438 11.47 -2.66 19.10
CA PHE A 438 12.58 -2.09 18.36
C PHE A 438 13.17 -0.87 19.05
N VAL A 439 14.42 -0.59 18.69
CA VAL A 439 15.13 0.66 18.98
C VAL A 439 15.98 1.05 17.79
N GLN A 440 15.97 2.32 17.45
CA GLN A 440 16.86 2.96 16.48
C GLN A 440 17.54 4.14 17.16
N TRP A 441 18.84 4.28 16.91
CA TRP A 441 19.65 5.39 17.36
C TRP A 441 20.17 6.15 16.15
N ASP A 442 19.87 7.44 16.12
CA ASP A 442 20.37 8.40 15.14
C ASP A 442 21.42 9.26 15.82
N HIS A 443 22.63 9.36 15.22
CA HIS A 443 23.79 10.03 15.79
C HIS A 443 24.54 10.89 14.79
N GLU A 444 24.73 12.17 15.12
CA GLU A 444 25.59 13.09 14.39
C GLU A 444 27.04 12.94 14.84
N ILE A 445 27.85 12.23 14.05
CA ILE A 445 29.28 12.00 14.36
C ILE A 445 30.03 13.33 14.29
N ASN A 446 29.74 14.12 13.25
CA ASN A 446 30.24 15.49 13.08
C ASN A 446 29.33 16.25 12.08
N ASP A 447 29.65 17.50 11.80
CA ASP A 447 28.84 18.41 10.98
C ASP A 447 28.55 17.90 9.54
N ARG A 448 29.23 16.86 9.06
CA ARG A 448 29.07 16.28 7.72
C ARG A 448 28.73 14.81 7.71
N LEU A 449 28.86 14.12 8.82
CA LEU A 449 28.65 12.68 8.89
C LEU A 449 27.67 12.32 9.98
N SER A 450 26.57 11.73 9.59
CA SER A 450 25.58 11.15 10.49
C SER A 450 25.46 9.63 10.30
N SER A 451 25.03 8.95 11.35
CA SER A 451 24.84 7.51 11.37
C SER A 451 23.49 7.17 11.98
N THR A 452 22.92 6.08 11.50
CA THR A 452 21.71 5.48 12.03
C THR A 452 21.99 4.01 12.30
N ALA A 453 21.61 3.50 13.47
CA ALA A 453 21.70 2.07 13.81
C ALA A 453 20.44 1.62 14.52
N GLY A 454 19.94 0.46 14.16
CA GLY A 454 18.70 -0.05 14.76
C GLY A 454 18.70 -1.57 14.92
N VAL A 455 17.90 -2.04 15.87
CA VAL A 455 17.66 -3.46 16.11
C VAL A 455 16.22 -3.69 16.49
N ARG A 456 15.67 -4.83 16.06
CA ARG A 456 14.31 -5.28 16.38
C ARG A 456 14.31 -6.77 16.66
N TYR A 457 13.49 -7.19 17.63
CA TYR A 457 13.03 -8.57 17.73
C TYR A 457 11.58 -8.68 17.29
N THR A 458 11.30 -9.63 16.40
CA THR A 458 9.93 -9.92 15.94
C THR A 458 9.59 -11.37 16.26
N ARG A 459 8.36 -11.62 16.73
CA ARG A 459 7.80 -12.96 16.94
C ARG A 459 6.44 -13.06 16.26
N VAL A 460 6.26 -14.14 15.50
CA VAL A 460 5.04 -14.43 14.73
C VAL A 460 4.58 -15.84 15.06
N GLY A 461 3.27 -16.03 15.30
CA GLY A 461 2.64 -17.33 15.47
C GLY A 461 1.45 -17.46 14.50
N ALA A 462 1.35 -18.58 13.82
CA ALA A 462 0.24 -18.93 12.93
C ALA A 462 -0.45 -20.20 13.46
N LYS A 463 -1.80 -20.21 13.44
CA LYS A 463 -2.59 -21.40 13.82
C LYS A 463 -3.68 -21.62 12.76
N ALA A 464 -3.83 -22.87 12.35
CA ALA A 464 -4.88 -23.26 11.42
C ALA A 464 -5.03 -24.77 11.36
N THR A 465 -6.13 -25.24 10.75
CA THR A 465 -6.36 -26.66 10.46
C THR A 465 -6.59 -26.84 8.96
N PRO A 466 -5.54 -26.72 8.09
CA PRO A 466 -5.68 -26.97 6.67
C PRO A 466 -6.03 -28.43 6.38
N VAL A 467 -6.67 -28.66 5.24
CA VAL A 467 -6.88 -30.01 4.68
C VAL A 467 -5.70 -30.33 3.76
N ILE A 468 -4.99 -31.39 4.06
CA ILE A 468 -3.85 -31.88 3.28
C ILE A 468 -4.16 -33.29 2.79
N ASP A 469 -3.82 -33.59 1.54
CA ASP A 469 -3.88 -34.94 1.03
C ASP A 469 -2.69 -35.72 1.56
N VAL A 470 -2.96 -36.75 2.37
CA VAL A 470 -1.94 -37.56 3.03
C VAL A 470 -1.98 -38.97 2.40
N ASP A 471 -0.85 -39.44 1.88
CA ASP A 471 -0.63 -40.83 1.53
C ASP A 471 -0.34 -41.59 2.83
N ASP A 472 -1.36 -42.25 3.39
CA ASP A 472 -1.31 -42.89 4.71
C ASP A 472 -0.77 -44.33 4.69
N ASP A 473 -0.64 -44.94 3.50
CA ASP A 473 -0.21 -46.35 3.35
C ASP A 473 1.06 -46.54 2.49
N ASN A 474 1.62 -45.48 1.91
CA ASN A 474 2.75 -45.51 0.98
C ASN A 474 2.54 -46.45 -0.22
N ASP A 475 1.28 -46.72 -0.62
CA ASP A 475 0.95 -47.49 -1.81
C ASP A 475 0.67 -46.51 -2.97
N PRO A 476 1.54 -46.46 -4.02
CA PRO A 476 1.35 -45.56 -5.15
C PRO A 476 0.09 -45.84 -6.00
N ASN A 477 -0.68 -46.87 -5.65
CA ASN A 477 -1.94 -47.20 -6.33
C ASN A 477 -3.19 -46.79 -5.55
N THR A 478 -3.03 -46.19 -4.37
CA THR A 478 -4.13 -45.66 -3.56
C THR A 478 -4.16 -44.14 -3.67
N ASP A 479 -5.35 -43.54 -3.74
CA ASP A 479 -5.51 -42.10 -3.78
C ASP A 479 -5.22 -41.52 -2.37
N PRO A 480 -4.46 -40.40 -2.25
CA PRO A 480 -4.24 -39.70 -0.99
C PRO A 480 -5.57 -39.35 -0.28
N VAL A 481 -5.60 -39.46 1.03
CA VAL A 481 -6.79 -39.21 1.84
C VAL A 481 -6.78 -37.76 2.36
N PRO A 482 -7.80 -36.93 2.07
CA PRO A 482 -7.92 -35.59 2.63
C PRO A 482 -7.94 -35.64 4.16
N THR A 483 -6.96 -35.08 4.80
CA THR A 483 -6.77 -35.12 6.25
C THR A 483 -6.64 -33.72 6.83
N ASN A 484 -7.36 -33.45 7.91
CA ASN A 484 -7.21 -32.23 8.68
C ASN A 484 -5.92 -32.28 9.51
N VAL A 485 -5.00 -31.36 9.27
CA VAL A 485 -3.72 -31.27 10.00
C VAL A 485 -3.66 -29.97 10.76
N TYR A 486 -3.65 -30.06 12.10
CA TYR A 486 -3.49 -28.88 12.94
C TYR A 486 -2.06 -28.38 12.91
N ILE A 487 -1.87 -27.09 12.64
CA ILE A 487 -0.57 -26.40 12.67
C ILE A 487 -0.57 -25.28 13.70
N ASP A 488 0.56 -25.10 14.39
CA ASP A 488 0.80 -24.00 15.37
C ASP A 488 2.28 -23.58 15.34
N PRO A 489 2.87 -23.25 14.15
CA PRO A 489 4.24 -22.80 14.08
C PRO A 489 4.43 -21.43 14.73
N THR A 490 5.60 -21.24 15.31
CA THR A 490 6.05 -19.95 15.85
C THR A 490 7.42 -19.61 15.28
N PHE A 491 7.53 -18.45 14.69
CA PHE A 491 8.76 -17.90 14.09
C PHE A 491 9.24 -16.72 14.92
N GLY A 492 10.54 -16.48 14.96
CA GLY A 492 11.07 -15.30 15.62
C GLY A 492 12.48 -15.02 15.17
N ASP A 493 12.81 -13.72 15.02
CA ASP A 493 14.14 -13.33 14.60
C ASP A 493 14.50 -11.93 15.10
N TRP A 494 15.83 -11.70 15.17
CA TRP A 494 16.43 -10.39 15.34
C TRP A 494 16.79 -9.83 13.97
N THR A 495 16.48 -8.55 13.75
CA THR A 495 16.92 -7.83 12.56
C THR A 495 17.64 -6.57 12.95
N ALA A 496 18.69 -6.24 12.20
CA ALA A 496 19.50 -5.06 12.38
C ALA A 496 19.50 -4.17 11.13
N SER A 497 19.79 -2.90 11.34
CA SER A 497 20.07 -1.94 10.25
C SER A 497 21.15 -0.97 10.67
N ALA A 498 21.94 -0.52 9.71
CA ALA A 498 22.93 0.53 9.88
C ALA A 498 22.97 1.41 8.63
N GLY A 499 23.12 2.71 8.81
CA GLY A 499 23.19 3.67 7.73
C GLY A 499 24.19 4.77 8.02
N LEU A 500 24.81 5.29 6.98
CA LEU A 500 25.70 6.45 7.01
C LEU A 500 25.24 7.47 5.98
N THR A 501 25.23 8.72 6.36
CA THR A 501 24.97 9.86 5.48
C THR A 501 26.14 10.82 5.57
N TYR A 502 26.80 11.06 4.44
CA TYR A 502 27.96 11.94 4.36
C TYR A 502 27.69 13.11 3.42
N GLU A 503 27.76 14.34 3.94
CA GLU A 503 27.62 15.56 3.17
C GLU A 503 28.93 15.85 2.42
N LEU A 504 28.89 15.67 1.10
CA LEU A 504 30.00 15.98 0.20
C LEU A 504 30.17 17.50 0.09
N ASP A 505 29.06 18.19 -0.08
CA ASP A 505 28.92 19.65 -0.08
C ASP A 505 27.52 20.02 0.45
N GLU A 506 27.17 21.32 0.48
CA GLU A 506 25.90 21.83 1.00
C GLU A 506 24.66 21.26 0.31
N ASP A 507 24.82 20.80 -0.94
CA ASP A 507 23.73 20.34 -1.81
C ASP A 507 23.79 18.86 -2.14
N THR A 508 24.87 18.16 -1.76
CA THR A 508 25.12 16.78 -2.21
C THR A 508 25.43 15.87 -1.04
N VAL A 509 24.67 14.76 -0.94
CA VAL A 509 24.87 13.73 0.09
C VAL A 509 25.14 12.37 -0.54
N LEU A 510 26.15 11.69 -0.01
CA LEU A 510 26.42 10.28 -0.23
C LEU A 510 25.77 9.47 0.91
N VAL A 511 25.00 8.45 0.57
CA VAL A 511 24.39 7.57 1.55
C VAL A 511 24.84 6.13 1.33
N GLY A 512 25.03 5.40 2.43
CA GLY A 512 25.29 3.97 2.42
C GLY A 512 24.47 3.29 3.49
N SER A 513 23.84 2.17 3.21
CA SER A 513 23.07 1.44 4.19
C SER A 513 23.21 -0.06 4.08
N PHE A 514 23.10 -0.72 5.22
CA PHE A 514 22.87 -2.14 5.41
C PHE A 514 21.57 -2.33 6.15
N SER A 515 20.71 -3.25 5.72
CA SER A 515 19.49 -3.57 6.42
C SER A 515 19.12 -5.04 6.25
N GLU A 516 18.64 -5.64 7.34
CA GLU A 516 18.11 -6.99 7.34
C GLU A 516 16.59 -6.95 7.21
N GLY A 517 16.06 -7.84 6.38
CA GLY A 517 14.64 -8.11 6.22
C GLY A 517 14.27 -9.45 6.85
N PHE A 518 13.10 -9.52 7.44
CA PHE A 518 12.50 -10.73 7.98
C PHE A 518 11.03 -10.80 7.57
N ARG A 519 10.59 -11.94 7.02
CA ARG A 519 9.19 -12.23 6.75
C ARG A 519 8.83 -13.63 7.21
N ALA A 520 7.92 -13.72 8.17
CA ALA A 520 7.34 -14.99 8.57
C ALA A 520 6.26 -15.46 7.57
N PRO A 521 6.14 -16.77 7.29
CA PRO A 521 5.02 -17.31 6.52
C PRO A 521 3.69 -16.95 7.18
N ASN A 522 2.72 -16.52 6.36
CA ASN A 522 1.35 -16.28 6.81
C ASN A 522 0.42 -17.45 6.45
N LEU A 523 -0.89 -17.32 6.64
CA LEU A 523 -1.84 -18.39 6.31
C LEU A 523 -2.00 -18.61 4.81
N ASP A 524 -1.74 -17.60 3.96
CA ASP A 524 -1.70 -17.80 2.50
C ASP A 524 -0.50 -18.68 2.09
N ASP A 525 0.62 -18.58 2.78
CA ASP A 525 1.78 -19.44 2.53
C ASP A 525 1.58 -20.85 3.07
N LEU A 526 1.11 -20.97 4.32
CA LEU A 526 1.09 -22.23 5.08
C LEU A 526 -0.12 -23.11 4.77
N ALA A 527 -1.29 -22.51 4.56
CA ALA A 527 -2.56 -23.20 4.68
C ALA A 527 -3.52 -22.99 3.48
N ALA A 528 -3.18 -22.12 2.52
CA ALA A 528 -4.09 -21.83 1.42
C ALA A 528 -4.20 -22.98 0.43
N THR A 529 -5.44 -23.24 -0.02
CA THR A 529 -5.77 -24.09 -1.15
C THR A 529 -6.34 -23.27 -2.28
N ASN A 530 -6.03 -23.57 -3.53
CA ASN A 530 -6.59 -22.84 -4.67
C ASN A 530 -6.62 -23.72 -5.93
N ASP A 531 -7.80 -23.86 -6.52
CA ASP A 531 -7.96 -24.52 -7.81
C ASP A 531 -7.75 -23.52 -8.96
N ASN A 532 -6.64 -23.55 -9.62
CA ASN A 532 -6.42 -22.76 -10.83
C ASN A 532 -6.49 -23.62 -12.09
N VAL A 533 -7.70 -23.83 -12.58
CA VAL A 533 -7.99 -24.76 -13.68
C VAL A 533 -7.55 -24.26 -15.05
N GLN A 534 -7.32 -22.97 -15.25
CA GLN A 534 -6.80 -22.48 -16.55
C GLN A 534 -5.36 -22.94 -16.82
N GLN A 535 -4.61 -23.19 -15.77
CA GLN A 535 -3.25 -23.71 -15.85
C GLN A 535 -3.21 -25.20 -15.53
N ALA A 536 -4.39 -25.87 -15.40
CA ALA A 536 -4.47 -27.20 -14.82
C ALA A 536 -3.56 -27.29 -13.57
N ALA A 537 -3.78 -26.40 -12.61
CA ALA A 537 -2.92 -26.19 -11.45
C ALA A 537 -3.76 -26.04 -10.17
N ALA A 538 -3.36 -26.67 -9.10
CA ALA A 538 -3.93 -26.49 -7.76
C ALA A 538 -2.82 -26.14 -6.77
N ASP A 539 -3.12 -25.29 -5.80
CA ASP A 539 -2.19 -25.01 -4.70
C ASP A 539 -2.54 -25.91 -3.52
N THR A 540 -1.52 -26.50 -2.92
CA THR A 540 -1.61 -27.33 -1.72
C THR A 540 -0.95 -26.61 -0.53
N PRO A 541 -1.42 -26.84 0.71
CA PRO A 541 -0.79 -26.31 1.91
C PRO A 541 0.69 -26.67 2.02
N SER A 542 1.49 -25.76 2.60
CA SER A 542 2.95 -25.89 2.75
C SER A 542 3.34 -25.59 4.20
N VAL A 543 3.21 -26.61 5.07
CA VAL A 543 3.27 -26.44 6.53
C VAL A 543 4.67 -26.35 7.11
N ASP A 544 5.71 -26.69 6.34
CA ASP A 544 7.11 -26.79 6.81
C ASP A 544 7.98 -25.59 6.38
N LEU A 545 7.38 -24.49 5.99
CA LEU A 545 8.10 -23.30 5.50
C LEU A 545 8.93 -22.63 6.59
N GLN A 546 10.11 -22.17 6.21
CA GLN A 546 10.96 -21.30 6.99
C GLN A 546 10.68 -19.82 6.68
N PRO A 547 10.96 -18.89 7.61
CA PRO A 547 10.89 -17.46 7.36
C PRO A 547 11.91 -17.02 6.31
N GLU A 548 11.49 -16.09 5.45
CA GLU A 548 12.42 -15.42 4.53
C GLU A 548 13.33 -14.46 5.28
N ARG A 549 14.61 -14.40 4.90
CA ARG A 549 15.60 -13.43 5.37
C ARG A 549 16.23 -12.70 4.20
N ASN A 550 16.49 -11.42 4.37
CA ASN A 550 17.08 -10.56 3.35
C ASN A 550 18.21 -9.74 3.97
N GLN A 551 19.40 -9.78 3.37
CA GLN A 551 20.49 -8.87 3.66
C GLN A 551 20.63 -7.91 2.49
N SER A 552 20.38 -6.63 2.74
CA SER A 552 20.39 -5.60 1.71
C SER A 552 21.51 -4.59 1.94
N PHE A 553 22.27 -4.32 0.90
CA PHE A 553 23.27 -3.26 0.83
C PHE A 553 22.84 -2.24 -0.22
N GLU A 554 22.96 -0.97 0.12
CA GLU A 554 22.63 0.12 -0.77
C GLU A 554 23.69 1.23 -0.69
N ILE A 555 24.02 1.80 -1.85
CA ILE A 555 24.78 3.05 -1.97
C ILE A 555 24.00 4.00 -2.85
N GLY A 556 23.87 5.25 -2.40
CA GLY A 556 23.10 6.27 -3.10
C GLY A 556 23.77 7.64 -3.05
N LEU A 557 23.46 8.44 -4.04
CA LEU A 557 23.87 9.82 -4.14
C LEU A 557 22.64 10.69 -4.37
N ARG A 558 22.53 11.80 -3.63
CA ARG A 558 21.45 12.78 -3.78
C ARG A 558 22.04 14.16 -3.96
N LYS A 559 21.41 14.93 -4.82
CA LYS A 559 21.72 16.36 -4.98
C LYS A 559 20.46 17.16 -5.00
N GLU A 560 20.48 18.29 -4.28
CA GLU A 560 19.39 19.25 -4.22
C GLU A 560 19.90 20.67 -4.17
N THR A 561 19.62 21.41 -5.23
CA THR A 561 19.89 22.85 -5.37
C THR A 561 18.59 23.57 -5.70
N ASP A 562 18.62 24.88 -5.84
CA ASP A 562 17.45 25.68 -6.24
C ASP A 562 16.88 25.28 -7.62
N THR A 563 17.67 24.62 -8.47
CA THR A 563 17.25 24.32 -9.84
C THR A 563 17.36 22.83 -10.21
N ILE A 564 18.02 22.02 -9.42
CA ILE A 564 18.25 20.60 -9.71
C ILE A 564 17.98 19.79 -8.46
N ARG A 565 17.14 18.75 -8.58
CA ARG A 565 16.97 17.72 -7.58
C ARG A 565 17.09 16.36 -8.26
N TRP A 566 17.92 15.47 -7.74
CA TRP A 566 17.99 14.10 -8.20
C TRP A 566 18.51 13.16 -7.13
N GLN A 567 18.16 11.90 -7.27
CA GLN A 567 18.71 10.79 -6.50
C GLN A 567 19.02 9.62 -7.41
N ALA A 568 20.13 8.95 -7.12
CA ALA A 568 20.55 7.72 -7.81
C ALA A 568 20.99 6.70 -6.77
N SER A 569 20.68 5.44 -6.96
CA SER A 569 21.17 4.37 -6.09
C SER A 569 21.42 3.08 -6.84
N TYR A 570 22.34 2.31 -6.28
CA TYR A 570 22.52 0.90 -6.57
C TYR A 570 22.29 0.09 -5.29
N PHE A 571 21.54 -0.99 -5.40
CA PHE A 571 21.28 -1.88 -4.28
C PHE A 571 21.55 -3.34 -4.66
N TRP A 572 21.82 -4.15 -3.65
CA TRP A 572 21.94 -5.60 -3.72
C TRP A 572 21.22 -6.19 -2.52
N MET A 573 20.30 -7.13 -2.79
CA MET A 573 19.57 -7.93 -1.81
C MET A 573 19.98 -9.39 -1.97
N ASP A 574 20.44 -10.01 -0.91
CA ASP A 574 20.70 -11.44 -0.80
C ASP A 574 19.61 -12.05 0.08
N ILE A 575 18.83 -12.95 -0.49
CA ILE A 575 17.61 -13.47 0.12
C ILE A 575 17.80 -14.96 0.35
N ASP A 576 17.77 -15.36 1.62
CA ASP A 576 17.75 -16.75 2.04
C ASP A 576 16.31 -17.17 2.33
N ASP A 577 15.98 -18.43 2.01
CA ASP A 577 14.67 -19.04 2.24
C ASP A 577 13.49 -18.29 1.59
N MET A 578 13.66 -17.62 0.46
CA MET A 578 12.57 -16.96 -0.27
C MET A 578 11.44 -17.93 -0.57
N ILE A 579 10.21 -17.60 -0.18
CA ILE A 579 9.06 -18.45 -0.38
C ILE A 579 8.54 -18.29 -1.80
N LEU A 580 8.72 -19.33 -2.61
CA LEU A 580 8.32 -19.37 -4.01
C LEU A 580 7.28 -20.47 -4.25
N ARG A 581 6.41 -20.25 -5.22
CA ARG A 581 5.47 -21.25 -5.71
C ARG A 581 6.21 -22.23 -6.64
N THR A 582 6.21 -23.51 -6.31
CA THR A 582 6.96 -24.54 -7.03
C THR A 582 6.07 -25.73 -7.41
N PRO A 583 6.31 -26.42 -8.54
CA PRO A 583 5.60 -27.67 -8.84
C PRO A 583 5.85 -28.71 -7.74
N ALA A 584 4.76 -29.35 -7.27
CA ALA A 584 4.79 -30.35 -6.20
C ALA A 584 4.34 -31.74 -6.65
N GLY A 585 3.80 -31.87 -7.87
CA GLY A 585 3.32 -33.13 -8.43
C GLY A 585 2.24 -32.91 -9.48
N ASP A 586 1.52 -33.97 -9.81
CA ASP A 586 0.42 -33.99 -10.75
C ASP A 586 -0.64 -34.98 -10.20
N ASP A 587 -1.90 -34.55 -10.11
CA ASP A 587 -3.04 -35.42 -9.68
C ASP A 587 -3.79 -36.06 -10.85
N GLY A 588 -3.22 -35.99 -12.07
CA GLY A 588 -3.79 -36.46 -13.31
C GLY A 588 -4.74 -35.49 -14.00
N ASP A 589 -5.35 -34.55 -13.26
CA ASP A 589 -6.22 -33.49 -13.77
C ASP A 589 -5.53 -32.12 -13.74
N SER A 590 -4.55 -31.93 -12.82
CA SER A 590 -3.88 -30.64 -12.60
C SER A 590 -2.44 -30.84 -12.11
N ILE A 591 -1.56 -29.90 -12.46
CA ILE A 591 -0.25 -29.78 -11.82
C ILE A 591 -0.46 -29.22 -10.42
N LEU A 592 -0.02 -29.94 -9.41
CA LEU A 592 -0.01 -29.47 -8.03
C LEU A 592 1.15 -28.50 -7.82
N PHE A 593 0.89 -27.45 -7.08
CA PHE A 593 1.89 -26.50 -6.65
C PHE A 593 1.88 -26.38 -5.12
N SER A 594 3.05 -26.32 -4.56
CA SER A 594 3.26 -25.96 -3.15
C SER A 594 4.14 -24.70 -3.07
N ARG A 595 4.33 -24.21 -1.87
CA ARG A 595 5.36 -23.22 -1.62
C ARG A 595 6.59 -23.93 -1.06
N SER A 596 7.75 -23.46 -1.48
CA SER A 596 9.03 -23.95 -0.98
C SER A 596 9.99 -22.80 -0.76
N ASN A 597 10.92 -22.97 0.17
CA ASN A 597 12.00 -22.03 0.40
C ASN A 597 13.11 -22.23 -0.62
N ARG A 598 13.66 -21.13 -1.15
CA ARG A 598 14.79 -21.09 -2.09
C ARG A 598 15.62 -19.83 -1.89
N ASP A 599 16.88 -19.93 -2.20
CA ASP A 599 17.77 -18.78 -2.14
C ASP A 599 17.73 -17.97 -3.43
N ALA A 600 17.72 -16.65 -3.28
CA ALA A 600 17.64 -15.73 -4.40
C ALA A 600 18.53 -14.49 -4.19
N ASN A 601 18.82 -13.79 -5.27
CA ASN A 601 19.34 -12.43 -5.18
C ASN A 601 18.61 -11.48 -6.12
N ILE A 602 18.50 -10.21 -5.69
CA ILE A 602 17.96 -9.13 -6.51
C ILE A 602 18.91 -7.94 -6.39
N ASN A 603 19.31 -7.39 -7.53
CA ASN A 603 20.07 -6.15 -7.56
C ASN A 603 19.51 -5.19 -8.61
N GLY A 604 19.80 -3.91 -8.45
CA GLY A 604 19.24 -2.94 -9.36
C GLY A 604 19.81 -1.54 -9.21
N PHE A 605 19.49 -0.73 -10.20
CA PHE A 605 19.81 0.68 -10.25
C PHE A 605 18.54 1.49 -10.40
N GLU A 606 18.42 2.54 -9.60
CA GLU A 606 17.30 3.48 -9.61
C GLU A 606 17.82 4.91 -9.77
N PHE A 607 17.12 5.70 -10.56
CA PHE A 607 17.35 7.12 -10.74
C PHE A 607 16.01 7.86 -10.79
N ALA A 608 15.92 8.98 -10.10
CA ALA A 608 14.82 9.94 -10.25
C ALA A 608 15.38 11.36 -10.12
N GLY A 609 14.87 12.27 -10.94
CA GLY A 609 15.33 13.65 -10.86
C GLY A 609 14.50 14.61 -11.68
N GLU A 610 14.68 15.88 -11.33
CA GLU A 610 14.09 17.02 -12.02
C GLU A 610 15.09 18.16 -12.10
N LYS A 611 14.94 18.95 -13.15
CA LYS A 611 15.72 20.15 -13.40
C LYS A 611 14.82 21.28 -13.85
N ARG A 612 14.79 22.37 -13.10
CA ARG A 612 14.21 23.64 -13.53
C ARG A 612 15.13 24.26 -14.58
N ILE A 613 14.62 24.42 -15.79
CA ILE A 613 15.34 25.01 -16.93
C ILE A 613 15.31 26.53 -16.80
N ASP A 614 14.13 27.08 -16.51
CA ASP A 614 13.87 28.47 -16.22
C ASP A 614 12.65 28.59 -15.27
N ASP A 615 12.11 29.78 -15.07
CA ASP A 615 11.00 30.04 -14.15
C ASP A 615 9.69 29.34 -14.54
N HIS A 616 9.58 28.87 -15.77
CA HIS A 616 8.39 28.19 -16.29
C HIS A 616 8.59 26.71 -16.55
N TRP A 617 9.77 26.29 -17.01
CA TRP A 617 10.01 24.96 -17.52
C TRP A 617 10.79 24.08 -16.56
N THR A 618 10.28 22.92 -16.30
CA THR A 618 10.94 21.85 -15.55
C THR A 618 10.97 20.56 -16.39
N MET A 619 12.17 20.01 -16.58
CA MET A 619 12.36 18.65 -17.11
C MET A 619 12.48 17.67 -15.92
N TYR A 620 11.78 16.53 -15.99
CA TYR A 620 11.84 15.51 -14.95
C TYR A 620 11.85 14.10 -15.55
N GLY A 621 12.26 13.14 -14.76
CA GLY A 621 12.21 11.75 -15.17
C GLY A 621 12.71 10.79 -14.11
N ASN A 622 12.42 9.52 -14.35
CA ASN A 622 12.92 8.42 -13.55
C ASN A 622 13.32 7.24 -14.42
N PHE A 623 14.12 6.35 -13.85
CA PHE A 623 14.61 5.15 -14.49
C PHE A 623 14.83 4.06 -13.45
N ALA A 624 14.45 2.82 -13.76
CA ALA A 624 14.69 1.67 -12.90
C ALA A 624 15.11 0.44 -13.74
N TYR A 625 16.09 -0.28 -13.23
CA TYR A 625 16.63 -1.51 -13.82
C TYR A 625 16.87 -2.56 -12.74
N TYR A 626 16.36 -3.79 -12.94
CA TYR A 626 16.46 -4.86 -11.96
C TYR A 626 16.92 -6.17 -12.59
N LEU A 627 17.66 -6.94 -11.80
CA LEU A 627 18.02 -8.33 -12.05
C LEU A 627 17.67 -9.15 -10.81
N GLY A 628 16.86 -10.19 -11.00
CA GLY A 628 16.54 -11.17 -9.97
C GLY A 628 16.88 -12.56 -10.46
N VAL A 629 17.52 -13.37 -9.62
CA VAL A 629 17.96 -14.73 -9.92
C VAL A 629 17.66 -15.67 -8.75
N ASP A 630 17.01 -16.80 -9.04
CA ASP A 630 16.95 -17.98 -8.18
C ASP A 630 18.35 -18.63 -8.21
N ARG A 631 19.04 -18.68 -7.06
CA ARG A 631 20.43 -19.15 -6.97
C ARG A 631 20.55 -20.67 -7.08
N GLU A 632 19.50 -21.41 -6.77
CA GLU A 632 19.52 -22.86 -6.83
C GLU A 632 19.33 -23.37 -8.27
N LEU A 633 18.48 -22.69 -9.05
CA LEU A 633 18.18 -23.08 -10.43
C LEU A 633 18.99 -22.29 -11.46
N ASP A 634 19.72 -21.25 -11.07
CA ASP A 634 20.41 -20.32 -11.97
C ASP A 634 19.44 -19.74 -13.04
N MET A 635 18.22 -19.41 -12.63
CA MET A 635 17.15 -18.91 -13.49
C MET A 635 16.68 -17.53 -13.04
N PRO A 636 16.11 -16.71 -13.94
CA PRO A 636 15.45 -15.47 -13.51
C PRO A 636 14.36 -15.74 -12.47
N LEU A 637 14.19 -14.84 -11.50
CA LEU A 637 12.99 -14.82 -10.68
C LEU A 637 11.77 -14.43 -11.52
N SER A 638 10.59 -14.98 -11.16
CA SER A 638 9.34 -14.65 -11.82
C SER A 638 8.98 -13.17 -11.64
N ARG A 639 8.42 -12.59 -12.68
CA ARG A 639 7.82 -11.25 -12.69
C ARG A 639 8.74 -10.10 -12.25
N ILE A 640 10.04 -10.26 -12.44
CA ILE A 640 10.97 -9.12 -12.27
C ILE A 640 10.55 -8.00 -13.24
N PRO A 641 10.38 -6.76 -12.76
CA PRO A 641 10.01 -5.64 -13.60
C PRO A 641 10.97 -5.45 -14.78
N PRO A 642 10.47 -5.13 -15.98
CA PRO A 642 11.33 -4.71 -17.08
C PRO A 642 12.04 -3.40 -16.74
N THR A 643 13.12 -3.10 -17.45
CA THR A 643 13.67 -1.75 -17.43
C THR A 643 12.59 -0.77 -17.84
N GLN A 644 12.31 0.23 -17.02
CA GLN A 644 11.24 1.19 -17.24
C GLN A 644 11.60 2.57 -16.74
N GLY A 645 10.88 3.57 -17.22
CA GLY A 645 11.08 4.94 -16.77
C GLY A 645 10.10 5.93 -17.40
N ILE A 646 10.18 7.15 -16.92
CA ILE A 646 9.40 8.29 -17.37
C ILE A 646 10.36 9.41 -17.77
N LEU A 647 10.00 10.15 -18.79
CA LEU A 647 10.62 11.42 -19.15
C LEU A 647 9.53 12.43 -19.41
N GLY A 648 9.59 13.58 -18.76
CA GLY A 648 8.58 14.63 -18.85
C GLY A 648 9.16 16.02 -18.96
N LEU A 649 8.37 16.90 -19.54
CA LEU A 649 8.61 18.32 -19.65
C LEU A 649 7.36 19.07 -19.20
N ARG A 650 7.48 19.84 -18.12
CA ARG A 650 6.37 20.58 -17.50
C ARG A 650 6.60 22.06 -17.61
N TRP A 651 5.58 22.76 -18.10
CA TRP A 651 5.47 24.21 -18.05
C TRP A 651 4.52 24.62 -16.95
N ARG A 652 4.87 25.67 -16.20
CA ARG A 652 4.00 26.29 -15.19
C ARG A 652 3.99 27.81 -15.36
N SER A 653 2.81 28.40 -15.15
CA SER A 653 2.68 29.86 -15.06
C SER A 653 3.26 30.34 -13.73
N THR A 654 3.88 31.53 -13.76
CA THR A 654 4.34 32.27 -12.57
C THR A 654 3.30 33.22 -12.00
N GLU A 655 2.18 33.44 -12.71
CA GLU A 655 1.17 34.42 -12.31
C GLU A 655 -0.10 33.77 -11.75
N LYS A 656 -0.39 32.54 -12.13
CA LYS A 656 -1.61 31.82 -11.73
C LYS A 656 -1.35 30.33 -11.70
N TYR A 657 -2.19 29.57 -11.00
CA TYR A 657 -2.17 28.12 -11.06
C TYR A 657 -2.60 27.65 -12.47
N GLU A 658 -1.61 27.39 -13.30
CA GLU A 658 -1.78 26.85 -14.64
C GLU A 658 -0.55 26.05 -15.03
N TYR A 659 -0.72 24.87 -15.58
CA TYR A 659 0.39 24.03 -16.02
C TYR A 659 0.05 23.22 -17.26
N LEU A 660 1.08 22.87 -18.01
CA LEU A 660 1.05 21.93 -19.13
C LEU A 660 2.16 20.91 -18.90
N ASP A 661 1.83 19.63 -18.89
CA ASP A 661 2.75 18.53 -18.59
C ASP A 661 2.73 17.52 -19.74
N PHE A 662 3.80 17.46 -20.52
CA PHE A 662 4.02 16.43 -21.54
C PHE A 662 4.98 15.39 -21.02
N TYR A 663 4.57 14.12 -21.03
CA TYR A 663 5.42 13.05 -20.55
C TYR A 663 5.23 11.76 -21.36
N THR A 664 6.29 10.94 -21.34
CA THR A 664 6.29 9.60 -21.91
C THR A 664 6.57 8.58 -20.83
N TRP A 665 5.82 7.47 -20.83
CA TRP A 665 6.07 6.31 -19.99
C TRP A 665 6.57 5.18 -20.88
N MET A 666 7.73 4.61 -20.54
CA MET A 666 8.45 3.65 -21.36
C MET A 666 8.80 2.41 -20.56
N ALA A 667 8.65 1.25 -21.20
CA ALA A 667 9.15 -0.02 -20.67
C ALA A 667 9.83 -0.81 -21.79
N LYS A 668 10.99 -1.40 -21.47
CA LYS A 668 11.66 -2.32 -22.36
C LYS A 668 10.91 -3.65 -22.42
N ARG A 669 11.09 -4.44 -23.50
CA ARG A 669 10.62 -5.82 -23.53
C ARG A 669 11.18 -6.61 -22.34
N GLN A 670 10.30 -7.39 -21.66
CA GLN A 670 10.70 -8.34 -20.65
C GLN A 670 10.70 -9.75 -21.26
N ASP A 671 11.88 -10.25 -21.54
CA ASP A 671 12.11 -11.58 -22.15
C ASP A 671 12.98 -12.50 -21.27
N ARG A 672 13.36 -12.02 -20.07
CA ARG A 672 14.01 -12.85 -19.04
C ARG A 672 12.91 -13.52 -18.20
N LEU A 673 12.53 -14.71 -18.61
CA LEU A 673 11.39 -15.45 -18.06
C LEU A 673 11.87 -16.72 -17.37
N ASN A 674 11.22 -17.10 -16.27
CA ASN A 674 11.35 -18.43 -15.69
C ASN A 674 10.18 -19.33 -16.15
N PHE A 675 10.11 -20.56 -15.62
CA PHE A 675 9.08 -21.53 -16.00
C PHE A 675 7.65 -21.05 -15.59
N GLN A 676 7.50 -20.29 -14.50
CA GLN A 676 6.20 -19.75 -14.07
C GLN A 676 5.72 -18.66 -15.04
N ASP A 677 6.64 -17.80 -15.49
CA ASP A 677 6.32 -16.75 -16.46
C ASP A 677 5.96 -17.34 -17.82
N ILE A 678 6.66 -18.39 -18.25
CA ILE A 678 6.39 -19.10 -19.51
C ILE A 678 5.02 -19.81 -19.48
N SER A 679 4.62 -20.34 -18.32
CA SER A 679 3.32 -21.00 -18.14
C SER A 679 2.17 -20.02 -17.85
N ASP A 680 2.46 -18.75 -17.61
CA ASP A 680 1.46 -17.74 -17.28
C ASP A 680 0.81 -17.18 -18.55
N ASN A 681 -0.48 -17.47 -18.76
CA ASN A 681 -1.24 -17.00 -19.94
C ASN A 681 -1.36 -15.48 -20.08
N ARG A 682 -0.96 -14.73 -19.07
CA ARG A 682 -0.88 -13.25 -19.09
C ARG A 682 0.40 -12.73 -19.73
N ILE A 683 1.40 -13.59 -19.84
CA ILE A 683 2.69 -13.28 -20.46
C ILE A 683 2.74 -13.95 -21.84
N PRO A 684 2.85 -13.16 -22.93
CA PRO A 684 2.92 -13.72 -24.27
C PRO A 684 4.17 -14.60 -24.47
N ASP A 685 4.10 -15.53 -25.43
CA ASP A 685 5.25 -16.35 -25.85
C ASP A 685 6.46 -15.45 -26.18
N GLY A 686 7.59 -15.76 -25.56
CA GLY A 686 8.83 -14.98 -25.71
C GLY A 686 8.84 -13.65 -24.97
N GLY A 687 7.89 -13.41 -24.04
CA GLY A 687 7.88 -12.29 -23.11
C GLY A 687 6.97 -11.13 -23.48
N THR A 688 6.82 -10.21 -22.54
CA THR A 688 5.97 -9.02 -22.69
C THR A 688 6.64 -7.98 -23.58
N PRO A 689 6.00 -7.52 -24.67
CA PRO A 689 6.57 -6.49 -25.54
C PRO A 689 6.83 -5.17 -24.80
N GLY A 690 7.88 -4.47 -25.20
CA GLY A 690 8.15 -3.11 -24.73
C GLY A 690 7.16 -2.08 -25.33
N TYR A 691 7.01 -0.96 -24.66
CA TYR A 691 6.13 0.12 -25.08
C TYR A 691 6.66 1.51 -24.73
N ALA A 692 6.10 2.50 -25.39
CA ALA A 692 6.16 3.91 -25.01
C ALA A 692 4.79 4.54 -25.25
N THR A 693 4.23 5.19 -24.24
CA THR A 693 3.01 6.00 -24.34
C THR A 693 3.37 7.48 -24.23
N PHE A 694 2.66 8.32 -24.97
CA PHE A 694 2.81 9.78 -24.92
C PHE A 694 1.54 10.39 -24.35
N ASN A 695 1.70 11.29 -23.41
CA ASN A 695 0.62 11.84 -22.62
C ASN A 695 0.77 13.36 -22.49
N LEU A 696 -0.35 14.06 -22.44
CA LEU A 696 -0.39 15.51 -22.27
C LEU A 696 -1.44 15.87 -21.24
N ARG A 697 -1.06 16.58 -20.20
CA ARG A 697 -1.96 17.05 -19.15
C ARG A 697 -1.91 18.56 -19.07
N TYR A 698 -3.08 19.17 -18.96
CA TYR A 698 -3.27 20.59 -18.72
C TYR A 698 -4.13 20.80 -17.47
N GLY A 699 -3.72 21.69 -16.58
CA GLY A 699 -4.50 22.07 -15.42
C GLY A 699 -4.54 23.58 -15.22
N THR A 700 -5.67 24.09 -14.75
CA THR A 700 -5.86 25.51 -14.48
C THR A 700 -6.94 25.76 -13.42
N MET A 701 -6.84 26.90 -12.73
CA MET A 701 -7.93 27.47 -11.95
C MET A 701 -8.86 28.26 -12.89
N LEU A 702 -10.13 27.87 -12.93
CA LEU A 702 -11.19 28.62 -13.64
C LEU A 702 -11.68 29.82 -12.80
N SER A 703 -11.57 29.72 -11.47
CA SER A 703 -11.79 30.78 -10.48
C SER A 703 -11.03 30.41 -9.23
N GLU A 704 -11.02 31.27 -8.19
CA GLU A 704 -10.37 31.01 -6.91
C GLU A 704 -10.82 29.69 -6.23
N THR A 705 -11.99 29.17 -6.59
CA THR A 705 -12.60 27.97 -5.99
C THR A 705 -12.86 26.85 -6.98
N ARG A 706 -12.43 26.95 -8.25
CA ARG A 706 -12.74 25.96 -9.29
C ARG A 706 -11.50 25.54 -10.05
N HIS A 707 -11.19 24.29 -10.00
CA HIS A 707 -10.04 23.69 -10.70
C HIS A 707 -10.49 22.76 -11.81
N LEU A 708 -9.80 22.81 -12.96
CA LEU A 708 -10.00 21.92 -14.10
C LEU A 708 -8.67 21.29 -14.49
N THR A 709 -8.66 19.95 -14.61
CA THR A 709 -7.57 19.19 -15.23
C THR A 709 -8.10 18.43 -16.44
N ILE A 710 -7.40 18.48 -17.55
CA ILE A 710 -7.67 17.72 -18.77
C ILE A 710 -6.40 16.93 -19.11
N GLU A 711 -6.52 15.62 -19.30
CA GLU A 711 -5.41 14.77 -19.71
C GLU A 711 -5.77 13.99 -20.97
N LEU A 712 -4.89 14.01 -21.96
CA LEU A 712 -4.87 13.13 -23.10
C LEU A 712 -3.85 12.03 -22.82
N GLU A 713 -4.34 10.86 -22.46
CA GLU A 713 -3.52 9.70 -22.15
C GLU A 713 -3.36 8.81 -23.38
N ASN A 714 -2.15 8.24 -23.56
CA ASN A 714 -1.83 7.36 -24.68
C ASN A 714 -2.26 7.96 -26.05
N ILE A 715 -1.77 9.17 -26.36
CA ILE A 715 -2.18 9.98 -27.52
C ILE A 715 -2.05 9.23 -28.85
N LEU A 716 -1.07 8.32 -28.95
CA LEU A 716 -0.83 7.52 -30.15
C LEU A 716 -1.62 6.20 -30.17
N ASP A 717 -2.53 6.02 -29.24
CA ASP A 717 -3.36 4.81 -29.13
C ASP A 717 -2.55 3.51 -29.15
N LYS A 718 -1.39 3.52 -28.47
CA LYS A 718 -0.48 2.39 -28.42
C LYS A 718 -1.12 1.20 -27.66
N ASP A 719 -1.16 0.04 -28.30
CA ASP A 719 -1.44 -1.22 -27.62
C ASP A 719 -0.26 -1.59 -26.70
N TYR A 720 -0.54 -1.74 -25.40
CA TYR A 720 0.47 -2.13 -24.43
C TYR A 720 -0.12 -2.91 -23.25
N ARG A 721 0.75 -3.66 -22.60
CA ARG A 721 0.46 -4.38 -21.35
C ARG A 721 1.63 -4.28 -20.38
N VAL A 722 1.35 -4.02 -19.13
CA VAL A 722 2.35 -4.11 -18.06
C VAL A 722 2.69 -5.57 -17.81
N HIS A 723 3.96 -5.90 -17.66
CA HIS A 723 4.45 -7.28 -17.50
C HIS A 723 3.69 -8.05 -16.41
N GLY A 724 3.23 -9.26 -16.74
CA GLY A 724 2.45 -10.14 -15.86
C GLY A 724 1.00 -9.70 -15.60
N SER A 725 0.52 -8.62 -16.22
CA SER A 725 -0.86 -8.15 -16.06
C SER A 725 -1.84 -8.94 -16.91
N GLY A 726 -3.05 -9.15 -16.37
CA GLY A 726 -4.21 -9.71 -17.09
C GLY A 726 -5.10 -8.63 -17.72
N VAL A 727 -4.85 -7.37 -17.38
CA VAL A 727 -5.53 -6.19 -17.95
C VAL A 727 -4.57 -5.45 -18.87
N ASP A 728 -5.03 -5.11 -20.06
CA ASP A 728 -4.27 -4.31 -21.01
C ASP A 728 -4.24 -2.83 -20.58
N GLY A 729 -3.30 -2.07 -21.11
CA GLY A 729 -3.29 -0.62 -20.97
C GLY A 729 -4.47 0.03 -21.69
N ALA A 730 -4.92 1.16 -21.19
CA ALA A 730 -5.93 1.97 -21.85
C ALA A 730 -5.46 2.41 -23.24
N GLY A 731 -6.33 2.38 -24.22
CA GLY A 731 -6.14 3.07 -25.50
C GLY A 731 -6.11 4.58 -25.31
N PHE A 732 -6.29 5.34 -26.39
CA PHE A 732 -6.43 6.78 -26.27
C PHE A 732 -7.56 7.14 -25.29
N SER A 733 -7.24 7.94 -24.27
CA SER A 733 -8.20 8.39 -23.27
C SER A 733 -8.17 9.90 -23.08
N LEU A 734 -9.36 10.50 -23.09
CA LEU A 734 -9.61 11.85 -22.58
C LEU A 734 -10.08 11.71 -21.12
N ASN A 735 -9.26 12.18 -20.20
CA ASN A 735 -9.59 12.26 -18.78
C ASN A 735 -9.87 13.71 -18.41
N VAL A 736 -10.98 13.98 -17.73
CA VAL A 736 -11.37 15.32 -17.29
C VAL A 736 -11.67 15.28 -15.80
N GLN A 737 -11.00 16.11 -15.02
CA GLN A 737 -11.30 16.32 -13.61
C GLN A 737 -11.76 17.76 -13.38
N TYR A 738 -12.83 17.90 -12.64
CA TYR A 738 -13.35 19.18 -12.16
C TYR A 738 -13.51 19.13 -10.65
N ALA A 739 -12.89 20.06 -9.95
CA ALA A 739 -13.04 20.24 -8.53
C ALA A 739 -13.60 21.63 -8.22
N VAL A 740 -14.49 21.71 -7.26
CA VAL A 740 -15.07 22.95 -6.75
C VAL A 740 -15.04 22.97 -5.24
N GLU A 741 -14.67 24.13 -4.70
CA GLU A 741 -14.67 24.43 -3.28
C GLU A 741 -15.75 25.45 -2.98
N PHE A 742 -16.47 25.32 -1.85
CA PHE A 742 -17.59 26.20 -1.43
C PHE A 742 -17.86 26.12 0.07
#